data_375bdff67a81c980f687926d1a93d51b
#
_entry.id   375bdff67a81c980f687926d1a93d51b
#
_cell.length_a   1.000
_cell.length_b   1.000
_cell.length_c   1.000
_cell.angle_alpha   90.00
_cell.angle_beta   90.00
_cell.angle_gamma   90.00
#
_symmetry.space_group_name_H-M   'P 1'
#
loop_
_entity.id
_entity.type
_entity.pdbx_description
1 polymer ?
#
loop_
_entity_poly.entity_id
_entity_poly.type
_entity_poly.pdbx_seq_one_letter_code
_entity_poly.pdbx_strand_id
1 'polypeptide(L)'
;MAFDHKKIEAKWQQYWDEHQTFKTDGYDFSKPKYYALDMFPYPSGSGLHAGHPEGYTATDVICRMKRMQGFNVLHPMGFDAFGLPAEQYAIKTGNNPATFTEKNIETFKKQLRAFGFSYDWDREISTADPSFYHWTQWIFKRLFEDGLAKCVDMPVNWCEELGTVLSNDEVIDGKSERGGYPVVRKNMRQWVIDIPAYAEKLLEGLESIDWPESTKEIQRNWIGKSIGAQVTFKVDGHDDSFVVFTTRCDTLFGATYCVLAPEHVLVDKIVSSEQKEAVEAYRKECATKSDLERTELNKDKTGVFTGAYAINPVNGKKIPIWISDYVLASYGTGAIMAVPAHDERDYAFAKKFGLEIIPVLAGGDVTQEAWTQDGLHINSEWLDGLNKQDAIDKMIEWLESNNIGQKKINYKIREWIFARQRYWGEPIPVVHLEDDRYVAISDEELPLVLPVLDDYKPSKGGQSPLAKDEEWVNVTINGIKGERETSTMPGSAGSSWYFLRYIDPKNDKAIADPELLKHWMPVDLYVGGPEHAVGHLLYSRMWNRYLYDKGIVSTKEPFQKLVHQGMILGANGIKMGKRYPEFAIDPNVLIEQYGADTVRLYEMFMGPLEASKPWSEQGVDGAHKWLERVHRLIVESNKLSDTNDGSLDEVYHATVKKVTSDIESLNLNTAISQMMIFINECYKAETLYKPYIEGFVQMFACYAPHLGEELWQFLGHDTTLTFEAWPTYDESKLVKNQVEMVVQVNGKVRGKFMANIDEDKKVVEEMALALPSVQAQMEGKTLRKLIIVPNRIVNIVVG
;
A
#
# COMPACT_ATOMS: atom_id res chain seq x y z
N MET A 1 -37.25 0.85 -26.65
CA MET A 1 -36.64 2.13 -26.23
C MET A 1 -35.17 2.05 -26.61
N ALA A 2 -34.62 2.97 -27.35
CA ALA A 2 -33.20 2.91 -27.77
C ALA A 2 -32.28 3.11 -26.57
N PHE A 3 -31.13 2.41 -26.55
CA PHE A 3 -30.09 2.59 -25.55
C PHE A 3 -29.40 3.94 -25.77
N ASP A 4 -29.67 4.90 -24.88
CA ASP A 4 -29.06 6.24 -24.88
C ASP A 4 -28.40 6.49 -23.53
N HIS A 5 -27.10 6.19 -23.44
CA HIS A 5 -26.35 6.27 -22.19
C HIS A 5 -26.37 7.69 -21.60
N LYS A 6 -26.33 8.75 -22.45
CA LYS A 6 -26.32 10.14 -21.95
C LYS A 6 -27.57 10.50 -21.16
N LYS A 7 -28.73 10.09 -21.69
CA LYS A 7 -30.02 10.35 -21.04
C LYS A 7 -30.16 9.51 -19.77
N ILE A 8 -29.80 8.24 -19.85
CA ILE A 8 -29.88 7.32 -18.70
C ILE A 8 -28.98 7.79 -17.57
N GLU A 9 -27.72 8.14 -17.84
CA GLU A 9 -26.77 8.60 -16.85
C GLU A 9 -27.20 9.92 -16.22
N ALA A 10 -27.60 10.90 -17.01
CA ALA A 10 -28.08 12.18 -16.49
C ALA A 10 -29.32 12.02 -15.58
N LYS A 11 -30.26 11.18 -15.97
CA LYS A 11 -31.47 10.89 -15.18
C LYS A 11 -31.12 10.32 -13.81
N TRP A 12 -30.28 9.28 -13.77
CA TRP A 12 -30.02 8.58 -12.51
C TRP A 12 -29.04 9.32 -11.62
N GLN A 13 -28.07 10.05 -12.15
CA GLN A 13 -27.23 10.94 -11.36
C GLN A 13 -28.06 12.03 -10.69
N GLN A 14 -29.00 12.66 -11.42
CA GLN A 14 -29.91 13.62 -10.84
C GLN A 14 -30.78 12.98 -9.74
N TYR A 15 -31.33 11.79 -9.97
CA TYR A 15 -32.10 11.06 -8.96
C TYR A 15 -31.32 10.84 -7.67
N TRP A 16 -30.09 10.34 -7.78
CA TRP A 16 -29.25 10.07 -6.60
C TRP A 16 -28.89 11.34 -5.84
N ASP A 17 -28.63 12.43 -6.53
CA ASP A 17 -28.33 13.72 -5.90
C ASP A 17 -29.57 14.29 -5.18
N GLU A 18 -30.73 14.28 -5.80
CA GLU A 18 -31.97 14.81 -5.21
C GLU A 18 -32.42 14.02 -4.00
N HIS A 19 -32.23 12.70 -4.01
CA HIS A 19 -32.65 11.81 -2.92
C HIS A 19 -31.52 11.57 -1.90
N GLN A 20 -30.33 12.12 -2.11
CA GLN A 20 -29.15 11.82 -1.29
C GLN A 20 -28.97 10.31 -1.04
N THR A 21 -29.12 9.52 -2.11
CA THR A 21 -29.23 8.05 -2.06
C THR A 21 -28.06 7.39 -1.32
N PHE A 22 -26.86 7.93 -1.45
CA PHE A 22 -25.64 7.33 -0.87
C PHE A 22 -25.19 7.99 0.45
N LYS A 23 -26.05 8.84 1.02
CA LYS A 23 -25.79 9.44 2.34
C LYS A 23 -25.82 8.39 3.43
N THR A 24 -24.79 8.36 4.25
CA THR A 24 -24.64 7.41 5.35
C THR A 24 -25.17 8.01 6.64
N ASP A 25 -26.14 7.37 7.30
CA ASP A 25 -26.47 7.67 8.67
C ASP A 25 -25.39 7.07 9.59
N GLY A 26 -24.49 7.91 10.07
CA GLY A 26 -23.36 7.50 10.90
C GLY A 26 -23.78 6.85 12.22
N TYR A 27 -24.96 7.19 12.74
CA TYR A 27 -25.52 6.70 14.01
C TYR A 27 -26.50 5.52 13.87
N ASP A 28 -26.72 5.00 12.65
CA ASP A 28 -27.51 3.78 12.48
C ASP A 28 -26.67 2.54 12.86
N PHE A 29 -26.63 2.26 14.17
CA PHE A 29 -25.93 1.11 14.72
C PHE A 29 -26.75 -0.18 14.66
N SER A 30 -27.97 -0.14 14.11
CA SER A 30 -28.84 -1.32 13.96
C SER A 30 -28.38 -2.28 12.88
N LYS A 31 -27.59 -1.81 11.93
CA LYS A 31 -27.04 -2.57 10.82
C LYS A 31 -25.53 -2.83 11.00
N PRO A 32 -25.02 -3.95 10.48
CA PRO A 32 -23.58 -4.14 10.41
C PRO A 32 -22.94 -3.03 9.56
N LYS A 33 -21.80 -2.51 10.02
CA LYS A 33 -21.07 -1.46 9.31
C LYS A 33 -20.19 -2.05 8.20
N TYR A 34 -20.00 -1.29 7.16
CA TYR A 34 -18.96 -1.54 6.15
C TYR A 34 -18.31 -0.22 5.74
N TYR A 35 -17.06 -0.04 6.13
CA TYR A 35 -16.28 1.15 5.80
C TYR A 35 -15.28 0.81 4.70
N ALA A 36 -15.57 1.22 3.48
CA ALA A 36 -14.68 1.06 2.34
C ALA A 36 -14.05 2.41 1.97
N LEU A 37 -12.76 2.39 1.69
CA LEU A 37 -11.98 3.60 1.48
C LEU A 37 -11.02 3.43 0.32
N ASP A 38 -11.06 4.40 -0.60
CA ASP A 38 -10.04 4.60 -1.61
C ASP A 38 -8.94 5.53 -1.08
N MET A 39 -7.71 5.33 -1.49
CA MET A 39 -6.69 6.35 -1.29
C MET A 39 -7.11 7.59 -2.09
N PHE A 40 -7.35 8.68 -1.38
CA PHE A 40 -7.91 9.89 -1.99
C PHE A 40 -6.92 10.57 -2.94
N PRO A 41 -7.42 11.19 -4.03
CA PRO A 41 -6.56 11.78 -5.05
C PRO A 41 -5.94 13.09 -4.61
N TYR A 42 -4.76 13.39 -5.17
CA TYR A 42 -4.21 14.73 -5.23
C TYR A 42 -4.82 15.51 -6.41
N PRO A 43 -5.50 16.64 -6.18
CA PRO A 43 -6.19 17.40 -7.21
C PRO A 43 -5.21 18.17 -8.10
N SER A 44 -4.61 17.50 -9.07
CA SER A 44 -3.69 18.10 -10.04
C SER A 44 -4.42 18.78 -11.19
N GLY A 45 -3.80 19.79 -11.81
CA GLY A 45 -4.39 20.58 -12.87
C GLY A 45 -4.76 19.81 -14.15
N SER A 46 -4.25 18.60 -14.33
CA SER A 46 -4.57 17.75 -15.48
C SER A 46 -5.86 16.93 -15.32
N GLY A 47 -6.51 16.97 -14.15
CA GLY A 47 -7.63 16.09 -13.85
C GLY A 47 -7.24 14.61 -13.70
N LEU A 48 -8.26 13.73 -13.70
CA LEU A 48 -8.10 12.29 -13.71
C LEU A 48 -7.67 11.80 -15.11
N HIS A 49 -6.87 10.75 -15.17
CA HIS A 49 -6.68 9.92 -16.38
C HIS A 49 -7.34 8.56 -16.18
N ALA A 50 -7.53 7.80 -17.25
CA ALA A 50 -8.27 6.54 -17.25
C ALA A 50 -7.73 5.45 -16.28
N GLY A 51 -6.52 5.62 -15.77
CA GLY A 51 -5.97 4.70 -14.75
C GLY A 51 -6.42 4.98 -13.31
N HIS A 52 -7.00 6.15 -13.01
CA HIS A 52 -7.47 6.46 -11.66
C HIS A 52 -8.77 5.72 -11.28
N PRO A 53 -9.79 5.62 -12.17
CA PRO A 53 -11.08 5.05 -11.78
C PRO A 53 -11.06 3.55 -11.51
N GLU A 54 -10.01 2.83 -11.84
CA GLU A 54 -9.94 1.38 -11.64
C GLU A 54 -10.16 0.99 -10.17
N GLY A 55 -9.39 1.57 -9.25
CA GLY A 55 -9.55 1.34 -7.81
C GLY A 55 -10.90 1.83 -7.30
N TYR A 56 -11.31 3.02 -7.72
CA TYR A 56 -12.58 3.62 -7.31
C TYR A 56 -13.80 2.80 -7.77
N THR A 57 -13.75 2.24 -8.98
CA THR A 57 -14.80 1.35 -9.49
C THR A 57 -14.84 0.05 -8.70
N ALA A 58 -13.69 -0.56 -8.41
CA ALA A 58 -13.63 -1.78 -7.63
C ALA A 58 -14.25 -1.60 -6.23
N THR A 59 -13.92 -0.51 -5.54
CA THR A 59 -14.48 -0.18 -4.25
C THR A 59 -15.99 0.10 -4.34
N ASP A 60 -16.45 0.79 -5.38
CA ASP A 60 -17.85 1.10 -5.60
C ASP A 60 -18.69 -0.17 -5.86
N VAL A 61 -18.16 -1.14 -6.62
CA VAL A 61 -18.82 -2.43 -6.88
C VAL A 61 -19.14 -3.14 -5.57
N ILE A 62 -18.18 -3.29 -4.68
CA ILE A 62 -18.40 -3.97 -3.41
C ILE A 62 -19.31 -3.16 -2.48
N CYS A 63 -19.21 -1.83 -2.47
CA CYS A 63 -20.09 -0.98 -1.67
C CYS A 63 -21.56 -1.13 -2.07
N ARG A 64 -21.85 -1.21 -3.37
CA ARG A 64 -23.21 -1.44 -3.88
C ARG A 64 -23.75 -2.79 -3.46
N MET A 65 -22.96 -3.85 -3.58
CA MET A 65 -23.34 -5.17 -3.08
C MET A 65 -23.60 -5.15 -1.58
N LYS A 66 -22.73 -4.53 -0.78
CA LYS A 66 -22.87 -4.48 0.68
C LYS A 66 -24.13 -3.74 1.12
N ARG A 67 -24.55 -2.68 0.43
CA ARG A 67 -25.85 -2.01 0.71
C ARG A 67 -27.02 -2.96 0.48
N MET A 68 -27.01 -3.71 -0.63
CA MET A 68 -28.06 -4.70 -0.92
C MET A 68 -27.98 -5.91 0.04
N GLN A 69 -26.83 -6.19 0.65
CA GLN A 69 -26.69 -7.18 1.72
C GLN A 69 -27.14 -6.66 3.09
N GLY A 70 -27.62 -5.42 3.19
CA GLY A 70 -28.17 -4.83 4.40
C GLY A 70 -27.14 -4.17 5.31
N PHE A 71 -25.93 -3.93 4.85
CA PHE A 71 -24.91 -3.18 5.60
C PHE A 71 -25.19 -1.68 5.57
N ASN A 72 -24.82 -0.99 6.66
CA ASN A 72 -24.64 0.44 6.67
C ASN A 72 -23.24 0.75 6.09
N VAL A 73 -23.19 1.32 4.90
CA VAL A 73 -21.95 1.52 4.15
C VAL A 73 -21.46 2.95 4.28
N LEU A 74 -20.22 3.13 4.71
CA LEU A 74 -19.49 4.40 4.65
C LEU A 74 -18.51 4.36 3.49
N HIS A 75 -18.80 5.14 2.45
CA HIS A 75 -17.99 5.26 1.24
C HIS A 75 -17.74 6.74 0.94
N PRO A 76 -16.77 7.39 1.60
CA PRO A 76 -16.49 8.80 1.46
C PRO A 76 -15.48 9.08 0.35
N MET A 77 -15.38 10.35 -0.04
CA MET A 77 -14.34 10.85 -0.94
C MET A 77 -13.91 12.25 -0.52
N GLY A 78 -12.65 12.57 -0.75
CA GLY A 78 -12.04 13.86 -0.47
C GLY A 78 -10.75 14.06 -1.25
N PHE A 79 -9.95 15.04 -0.84
CA PHE A 79 -8.79 15.49 -1.60
C PHE A 79 -7.58 15.71 -0.70
N ASP A 80 -6.45 15.08 -1.11
CA ASP A 80 -5.14 15.38 -0.57
C ASP A 80 -4.61 16.65 -1.27
N ALA A 81 -4.83 17.80 -0.64
CA ALA A 81 -4.78 19.08 -1.32
C ALA A 81 -3.50 19.89 -1.07
N PHE A 82 -2.65 19.50 -0.11
CA PHE A 82 -1.33 20.08 0.06
C PHE A 82 -0.30 19.38 -0.82
N GLY A 83 0.61 20.12 -1.44
CA GLY A 83 1.68 19.52 -2.23
C GLY A 83 2.34 20.45 -3.25
N LEU A 84 3.42 19.95 -3.83
CA LEU A 84 4.29 20.67 -4.75
C LEU A 84 3.63 21.29 -5.99
N PRO A 85 2.67 20.62 -6.69
CA PRO A 85 2.13 21.21 -7.91
C PRO A 85 1.42 22.55 -7.72
N ALA A 86 0.66 22.69 -6.63
CA ALA A 86 0.00 23.94 -6.30
C ALA A 86 1.00 25.03 -5.90
N GLU A 87 2.03 24.66 -5.15
CA GLU A 87 3.11 25.57 -4.78
C GLU A 87 3.92 26.05 -6.00
N GLN A 88 4.28 25.14 -6.90
CA GLN A 88 4.97 25.51 -8.15
C GLN A 88 4.11 26.42 -9.04
N TYR A 89 2.81 26.23 -9.06
CA TYR A 89 1.89 27.15 -9.70
C TYR A 89 1.98 28.55 -9.06
N ALA A 90 1.93 28.63 -7.73
CA ALA A 90 2.04 29.90 -7.00
C ALA A 90 3.38 30.58 -7.25
N ILE A 91 4.49 29.85 -7.25
CA ILE A 91 5.84 30.38 -7.55
C ILE A 91 5.91 30.99 -8.96
N LYS A 92 5.29 30.30 -9.96
CA LYS A 92 5.32 30.72 -11.36
C LYS A 92 4.40 31.93 -11.66
N THR A 93 3.25 31.97 -11.02
CA THR A 93 2.18 32.94 -11.35
C THR A 93 2.04 34.08 -10.35
N GLY A 94 2.58 33.94 -9.14
CA GLY A 94 2.37 34.85 -8.02
C GLY A 94 0.98 34.74 -7.38
N ASN A 95 0.13 33.81 -7.84
CA ASN A 95 -1.21 33.60 -7.30
C ASN A 95 -1.21 32.67 -6.08
N ASN A 96 -2.20 32.86 -5.20
CA ASN A 96 -2.39 32.00 -4.04
C ASN A 96 -2.65 30.54 -4.48
N PRO A 97 -1.91 29.53 -3.96
CA PRO A 97 -2.08 28.13 -4.29
C PRO A 97 -3.46 27.58 -3.92
N ALA A 98 -4.15 28.17 -2.94
CA ALA A 98 -5.51 27.77 -2.57
C ALA A 98 -6.49 27.88 -3.74
N THR A 99 -6.45 28.97 -4.51
CA THR A 99 -7.33 29.20 -5.66
C THR A 99 -7.13 28.14 -6.75
N PHE A 100 -5.87 27.78 -7.01
CA PHE A 100 -5.54 26.70 -7.95
C PHE A 100 -6.07 25.36 -7.47
N THR A 101 -5.90 25.06 -6.19
CA THR A 101 -6.34 23.83 -5.55
C THR A 101 -7.87 23.69 -5.59
N GLU A 102 -8.60 24.72 -5.22
CA GLU A 102 -10.08 24.75 -5.27
C GLU A 102 -10.60 24.47 -6.67
N LYS A 103 -10.06 25.13 -7.69
CA LYS A 103 -10.43 24.88 -9.09
C LYS A 103 -10.18 23.43 -9.52
N ASN A 104 -9.06 22.85 -9.10
CA ASN A 104 -8.75 21.45 -9.41
C ASN A 104 -9.67 20.48 -8.69
N ILE A 105 -10.00 20.73 -7.43
CA ILE A 105 -10.98 19.95 -6.66
C ILE A 105 -12.31 19.91 -7.40
N GLU A 106 -12.84 21.06 -7.87
CA GLU A 106 -14.08 21.10 -8.63
C GLU A 106 -14.02 20.29 -9.93
N THR A 107 -12.87 20.31 -10.61
CA THR A 107 -12.66 19.48 -11.81
C THR A 107 -12.70 17.99 -11.48
N PHE A 108 -12.00 17.57 -10.44
CA PHE A 108 -12.01 16.16 -9.98
C PHE A 108 -13.39 15.70 -9.53
N LYS A 109 -14.11 16.54 -8.78
CA LYS A 109 -15.50 16.23 -8.35
C LYS A 109 -16.43 16.01 -9.54
N LYS A 110 -16.36 16.85 -10.56
CA LYS A 110 -17.16 16.67 -11.77
C LYS A 110 -16.84 15.35 -12.47
N GLN A 111 -15.56 15.00 -12.59
CA GLN A 111 -15.13 13.74 -13.19
C GLN A 111 -15.60 12.53 -12.37
N LEU A 112 -15.41 12.55 -11.05
CA LEU A 112 -15.83 11.47 -10.15
C LEU A 112 -17.36 11.29 -10.15
N ARG A 113 -18.12 12.39 -10.15
CA ARG A 113 -19.59 12.35 -10.25
C ARG A 113 -20.06 11.78 -11.58
N ALA A 114 -19.38 12.09 -12.69
CA ALA A 114 -19.71 11.56 -14.01
C ALA A 114 -19.60 10.03 -14.10
N PHE A 115 -18.75 9.38 -13.28
CA PHE A 115 -18.67 7.92 -13.16
C PHE A 115 -19.85 7.29 -12.41
N GLY A 116 -20.65 8.08 -11.70
CA GLY A 116 -21.77 7.59 -10.90
C GLY A 116 -21.36 6.78 -9.68
N PHE A 117 -20.18 7.06 -9.10
CA PHE A 117 -19.74 6.41 -7.86
C PHE A 117 -20.67 6.72 -6.68
N SER A 118 -20.91 5.74 -5.84
CA SER A 118 -21.79 5.84 -4.66
C SER A 118 -21.12 6.47 -3.46
N TYR A 119 -20.44 7.61 -3.65
CA TYR A 119 -19.83 8.36 -2.57
C TYR A 119 -20.83 9.16 -1.75
N ASP A 120 -20.62 9.21 -0.45
CA ASP A 120 -21.28 10.15 0.45
C ASP A 120 -20.57 11.52 0.41
N TRP A 121 -20.98 12.39 -0.47
CA TRP A 121 -20.38 13.72 -0.67
C TRP A 121 -20.58 14.68 0.51
N ASP A 122 -21.53 14.40 1.42
CA ASP A 122 -21.65 15.16 2.68
C ASP A 122 -20.43 15.01 3.60
N ARG A 123 -19.63 13.99 3.37
CA ARG A 123 -18.40 13.69 4.11
C ARG A 123 -17.12 14.10 3.39
N GLU A 124 -17.25 14.90 2.34
CA GLU A 124 -16.10 15.43 1.63
C GLU A 124 -15.18 16.21 2.55
N ILE A 125 -13.88 15.95 2.42
CA ILE A 125 -12.80 16.67 3.12
C ILE A 125 -11.75 17.15 2.12
N SER A 126 -11.03 18.20 2.51
CA SER A 126 -9.80 18.65 1.85
C SER A 126 -8.73 18.85 2.91
N THR A 127 -7.56 18.28 2.74
CA THR A 127 -6.47 18.42 3.71
C THR A 127 -5.95 19.85 3.83
N ALA A 128 -6.19 20.70 2.82
CA ALA A 128 -5.85 22.13 2.81
C ALA A 128 -6.92 23.02 3.44
N ASP A 129 -8.06 22.48 3.84
CA ASP A 129 -9.09 23.24 4.55
C ASP A 129 -8.67 23.47 6.01
N PRO A 130 -8.72 24.69 6.53
CA PRO A 130 -8.41 24.99 7.92
C PRO A 130 -9.20 24.16 8.94
N SER A 131 -10.46 23.82 8.64
CA SER A 131 -11.28 22.95 9.51
C SER A 131 -10.75 21.52 9.59
N PHE A 132 -10.05 21.06 8.56
CA PHE A 132 -9.37 19.77 8.54
C PHE A 132 -8.00 19.85 9.21
N TYR A 133 -7.12 20.78 8.77
CA TYR A 133 -5.77 20.80 9.30
C TYR A 133 -5.66 21.35 10.73
N HIS A 134 -6.72 21.97 11.27
CA HIS A 134 -6.88 22.17 12.71
C HIS A 134 -6.51 20.89 13.49
N TRP A 135 -7.05 19.77 13.07
CA TRP A 135 -6.86 18.50 13.75
C TRP A 135 -5.52 17.83 13.40
N THR A 136 -4.98 18.07 12.22
CA THR A 136 -3.59 17.68 11.90
C THR A 136 -2.61 18.39 12.85
N GLN A 137 -2.80 19.71 13.05
CA GLN A 137 -2.01 20.49 13.99
C GLN A 137 -2.22 20.04 15.44
N TRP A 138 -3.44 19.72 15.82
CA TRP A 138 -3.75 19.20 17.15
C TRP A 138 -3.04 17.87 17.42
N ILE A 139 -3.01 16.94 16.49
CA ILE A 139 -2.28 15.66 16.63
C ILE A 139 -0.77 15.94 16.78
N PHE A 140 -0.21 16.79 15.93
CA PHE A 140 1.19 17.16 16.02
C PHE A 140 1.54 17.78 17.38
N LYS A 141 0.69 18.68 17.88
CA LYS A 141 0.86 19.28 19.21
C LYS A 141 0.90 18.21 20.31
N ARG A 142 0.01 17.21 20.27
CA ARG A 142 0.03 16.11 21.25
C ARG A 142 1.31 15.26 21.14
N LEU A 143 1.78 14.98 19.92
CA LEU A 143 3.07 14.32 19.70
C LEU A 143 4.24 15.13 20.28
N PHE A 144 4.21 16.44 20.13
CA PHE A 144 5.20 17.37 20.70
C PHE A 144 5.17 17.37 22.24
N GLU A 145 3.99 17.50 22.83
CA GLU A 145 3.81 17.49 24.30
C GLU A 145 4.27 16.16 24.92
N ASP A 146 4.11 15.05 24.21
CA ASP A 146 4.57 13.72 24.65
C ASP A 146 6.06 13.45 24.30
N GLY A 147 6.76 14.41 23.71
CA GLY A 147 8.17 14.31 23.35
C GLY A 147 8.47 13.40 22.15
N LEU A 148 7.45 13.04 21.37
CA LEU A 148 7.59 12.26 20.13
C LEU A 148 7.88 13.13 18.89
N ALA A 149 7.45 14.39 18.90
CA ALA A 149 7.88 15.38 17.92
C ALA A 149 8.96 16.28 18.54
N LYS A 150 10.11 16.39 17.87
CA LYS A 150 11.30 17.08 18.38
C LYS A 150 11.93 17.95 17.30
N CYS A 151 12.53 19.05 17.72
CA CYS A 151 13.38 19.87 16.86
C CYS A 151 14.85 19.54 17.14
N VAL A 152 15.58 19.09 16.13
CA VAL A 152 16.97 18.62 16.24
C VAL A 152 17.82 19.13 15.09
N ASP A 153 19.11 19.31 15.35
CA ASP A 153 20.10 19.53 14.30
C ASP A 153 20.60 18.18 13.78
N MET A 154 20.38 17.93 12.49
CA MET A 154 20.74 16.65 11.89
C MET A 154 21.06 16.76 10.40
N PRO A 155 21.84 15.83 9.83
CA PRO A 155 21.98 15.73 8.39
C PRO A 155 20.68 15.25 7.75
N VAL A 156 20.15 16.07 6.80
CA VAL A 156 18.89 15.83 6.09
C VAL A 156 19.10 15.70 4.60
N ASN A 157 18.12 15.14 3.91
CA ASN A 157 18.10 15.03 2.47
C ASN A 157 17.63 16.38 1.87
N TRP A 158 18.56 17.19 1.40
CA TRP A 158 18.26 18.47 0.79
C TRP A 158 18.17 18.39 -0.72
N CYS A 159 17.12 18.93 -1.31
CA CYS A 159 16.95 19.05 -2.75
C CYS A 159 16.92 20.54 -3.12
N GLU A 160 17.98 20.99 -3.79
CA GLU A 160 18.14 22.42 -4.16
C GLU A 160 17.09 22.87 -5.17
N GLU A 161 16.77 22.03 -6.15
CA GLU A 161 15.77 22.31 -7.19
C GLU A 161 14.37 22.41 -6.65
N LEU A 162 14.04 21.64 -5.61
CA LEU A 162 12.75 21.73 -4.91
C LEU A 162 12.76 22.76 -3.78
N GLY A 163 13.94 23.23 -3.36
CA GLY A 163 14.12 24.21 -2.27
C GLY A 163 13.66 23.67 -0.90
N THR A 164 13.75 22.37 -0.66
CA THR A 164 13.20 21.76 0.56
C THR A 164 13.92 20.48 0.95
N VAL A 165 13.73 20.11 2.22
CA VAL A 165 14.14 18.81 2.77
C VAL A 165 13.12 17.73 2.37
N LEU A 166 13.64 16.53 2.15
CA LEU A 166 12.87 15.33 1.82
C LEU A 166 13.03 14.27 2.91
N SER A 167 11.97 13.54 3.20
CA SER A 167 12.06 12.34 4.04
C SER A 167 12.74 11.19 3.29
N ASN A 168 13.11 10.13 4.02
CA ASN A 168 13.84 9.02 3.42
C ASN A 168 13.03 8.25 2.37
N ASP A 169 11.72 8.19 2.52
CA ASP A 169 10.79 7.56 1.57
C ASP A 169 10.58 8.41 0.29
N GLU A 170 10.90 9.70 0.33
CA GLU A 170 10.84 10.62 -0.82
C GLU A 170 12.14 10.62 -1.66
N VAL A 171 13.12 9.79 -1.30
CA VAL A 171 14.43 9.70 -1.99
C VAL A 171 14.64 8.30 -2.55
N ILE A 172 14.83 8.21 -3.87
CA ILE A 172 15.07 6.97 -4.59
C ILE A 172 16.37 7.12 -5.38
N ASP A 173 17.34 6.24 -5.13
CA ASP A 173 18.65 6.23 -5.80
C ASP A 173 19.36 7.62 -5.78
N GLY A 174 19.33 8.29 -4.62
CA GLY A 174 19.96 9.61 -4.43
C GLY A 174 19.26 10.76 -5.16
N LYS A 175 18.04 10.54 -5.63
CA LYS A 175 17.22 11.55 -6.32
C LYS A 175 15.85 11.67 -5.67
N SER A 176 15.25 12.85 -5.82
CA SER A 176 13.87 13.06 -5.38
C SER A 176 12.92 12.16 -6.18
N GLU A 177 11.96 11.52 -5.53
CA GLU A 177 10.90 10.75 -6.18
C GLU A 177 10.17 11.60 -7.24
N ARG A 178 9.88 12.85 -6.89
CA ARG A 178 9.29 13.82 -7.81
C ARG A 178 10.37 14.64 -8.52
N GLY A 179 10.36 14.58 -9.84
CA GLY A 179 11.24 15.35 -10.70
C GLY A 179 12.61 14.72 -10.94
N GLY A 180 13.02 13.71 -10.17
CA GLY A 180 14.30 13.01 -10.34
C GLY A 180 15.52 13.90 -10.12
N TYR A 181 15.40 14.92 -9.25
CA TYR A 181 16.44 15.88 -8.97
C TYR A 181 17.47 15.34 -7.99
N PRO A 182 18.75 15.76 -8.10
CA PRO A 182 19.79 15.36 -7.16
C PRO A 182 19.43 15.75 -5.71
N VAL A 183 19.73 14.86 -4.77
CA VAL A 183 19.55 15.09 -3.34
C VAL A 183 20.92 15.02 -2.67
N VAL A 184 21.22 16.00 -1.82
CA VAL A 184 22.49 16.08 -1.07
C VAL A 184 22.24 16.05 0.43
N ARG A 185 23.22 15.59 1.19
CA ARG A 185 23.16 15.64 2.66
C ARG A 185 23.60 17.01 3.15
N LYS A 186 22.76 17.65 3.96
CA LYS A 186 23.01 18.97 4.55
C LYS A 186 22.60 18.98 6.00
N ASN A 187 23.44 19.52 6.90
CA ASN A 187 23.06 19.70 8.30
C ASN A 187 22.10 20.87 8.43
N MET A 188 20.93 20.61 8.97
CA MET A 188 19.89 21.63 9.19
C MET A 188 19.12 21.34 10.47
N ARG A 189 18.61 22.40 11.12
CA ARG A 189 17.61 22.29 12.17
C ARG A 189 16.31 21.71 11.55
N GLN A 190 15.76 20.67 12.18
CA GLN A 190 14.69 19.90 11.60
C GLN A 190 13.69 19.41 12.66
N TRP A 191 12.41 19.48 12.36
CA TRP A 191 11.39 18.75 13.10
C TRP A 191 11.35 17.31 12.66
N VAL A 192 11.33 16.40 13.61
CA VAL A 192 11.23 14.95 13.40
C VAL A 192 10.17 14.35 14.29
N ILE A 193 9.53 13.28 13.80
CA ILE A 193 8.67 12.42 14.62
C ILE A 193 9.41 11.13 14.91
N ASP A 194 9.46 10.75 16.18
CA ASP A 194 10.13 9.56 16.69
C ASP A 194 9.32 8.28 16.36
N ILE A 195 9.22 7.95 15.06
CA ILE A 195 8.57 6.72 14.61
C ILE A 195 9.32 5.45 15.09
N PRO A 196 10.66 5.44 15.29
CA PRO A 196 11.34 4.31 15.90
C PRO A 196 10.78 3.90 17.26
N ALA A 197 10.24 4.82 18.05
CA ALA A 197 9.59 4.51 19.33
C ALA A 197 8.36 3.59 19.17
N TYR A 198 7.79 3.51 17.96
CA TYR A 198 6.68 2.66 17.60
C TYR A 198 7.06 1.39 16.82
N ALA A 199 8.34 1.18 16.55
CA ALA A 199 8.83 0.10 15.69
C ALA A 199 8.29 -1.28 16.09
N GLU A 200 8.33 -1.65 17.37
CA GLU A 200 7.83 -2.96 17.84
C GLU A 200 6.31 -3.07 17.70
N LYS A 201 5.58 -2.02 18.06
CA LYS A 201 4.13 -1.97 17.93
C LYS A 201 3.67 -2.06 16.46
N LEU A 202 4.45 -1.47 15.55
CA LEU A 202 4.20 -1.55 14.11
C LEU A 202 4.47 -2.95 13.56
N LEU A 203 5.49 -3.65 14.03
CA LEU A 203 5.76 -5.04 13.67
C LEU A 203 4.66 -5.98 14.20
N GLU A 204 4.29 -5.84 15.48
CA GLU A 204 3.22 -6.61 16.12
C GLU A 204 1.90 -6.48 15.36
N GLY A 205 1.55 -5.26 14.95
CA GLY A 205 0.28 -4.98 14.25
C GLY A 205 0.15 -5.67 12.91
N LEU A 206 1.24 -5.96 12.20
CA LEU A 206 1.21 -6.64 10.89
C LEU A 206 0.59 -8.05 10.96
N GLU A 207 0.66 -8.70 12.12
CA GLU A 207 0.10 -10.05 12.30
C GLU A 207 -1.43 -10.07 12.41
N SER A 208 -2.07 -8.91 12.65
CA SER A 208 -3.51 -8.77 12.88
C SER A 208 -4.29 -8.28 11.66
N ILE A 209 -3.63 -7.98 10.54
CA ILE A 209 -4.23 -7.35 9.35
C ILE A 209 -4.14 -8.24 8.11
N ASP A 210 -5.18 -8.19 7.28
CA ASP A 210 -5.29 -8.90 6.01
C ASP A 210 -4.72 -8.04 4.86
N TRP A 211 -3.40 -7.95 4.82
CA TRP A 211 -2.66 -7.20 3.81
C TRP A 211 -1.84 -8.13 2.93
N PRO A 212 -1.51 -7.74 1.68
CA PRO A 212 -0.60 -8.50 0.84
C PRO A 212 0.73 -8.76 1.56
N GLU A 213 1.18 -10.02 1.53
CA GLU A 213 2.42 -10.40 2.24
C GLU A 213 3.63 -9.61 1.73
N SER A 214 3.68 -9.30 0.44
CA SER A 214 4.71 -8.43 -0.13
C SER A 214 4.79 -7.05 0.54
N THR A 215 3.65 -6.45 0.85
CA THR A 215 3.59 -5.15 1.55
C THR A 215 4.04 -5.28 3.00
N LYS A 216 3.62 -6.35 3.69
CA LYS A 216 4.07 -6.63 5.06
C LYS A 216 5.59 -6.82 5.11
N GLU A 217 6.15 -7.58 4.16
CA GLU A 217 7.60 -7.79 4.06
C GLU A 217 8.37 -6.49 3.78
N ILE A 218 7.85 -5.63 2.89
CA ILE A 218 8.44 -4.31 2.64
C ILE A 218 8.48 -3.51 3.95
N GLN A 219 7.40 -3.49 4.73
CA GLN A 219 7.37 -2.78 6.01
C GLN A 219 8.29 -3.42 7.06
N ARG A 220 8.32 -4.76 7.18
CA ARG A 220 9.26 -5.46 8.07
C ARG A 220 10.71 -5.12 7.75
N ASN A 221 11.06 -5.13 6.47
CA ASN A 221 12.41 -4.79 6.00
C ASN A 221 12.76 -3.30 6.22
N TRP A 222 11.79 -2.41 6.07
CA TRP A 222 11.97 -0.98 6.33
C TRP A 222 12.17 -0.70 7.81
N ILE A 223 11.36 -1.31 8.68
CA ILE A 223 11.53 -1.24 10.14
C ILE A 223 12.85 -1.89 10.55
N GLY A 224 13.17 -3.04 9.94
CA GLY A 224 14.48 -3.68 10.02
C GLY A 224 14.90 -4.02 11.44
N LYS A 225 14.05 -4.77 12.17
CA LYS A 225 14.37 -5.28 13.49
C LYS A 225 15.55 -6.24 13.41
N SER A 226 16.56 -5.97 14.20
CA SER A 226 17.70 -6.88 14.38
C SER A 226 17.92 -7.16 15.85
N ILE A 227 18.02 -8.44 16.18
CA ILE A 227 18.33 -8.92 17.53
C ILE A 227 19.79 -9.33 17.55
N GLY A 228 20.53 -8.79 18.48
CA GLY A 228 21.97 -9.07 18.62
C GLY A 228 22.48 -8.74 20.01
N ALA A 229 23.74 -8.44 20.08
CA ALA A 229 24.41 -8.04 21.32
C ALA A 229 25.21 -6.74 21.12
N GLN A 230 25.26 -5.94 22.16
CA GLN A 230 26.28 -4.92 22.32
C GLN A 230 27.49 -5.58 22.97
N VAL A 231 28.69 -5.28 22.47
CA VAL A 231 29.95 -5.79 22.99
C VAL A 231 30.92 -4.62 23.19
N THR A 232 31.47 -4.49 24.37
CA THR A 232 32.42 -3.44 24.73
C THR A 232 33.86 -3.91 24.47
N PHE A 233 34.57 -3.16 23.64
CA PHE A 233 35.99 -3.35 23.36
C PHE A 233 36.82 -2.29 24.09
N LYS A 234 37.80 -2.71 24.86
CA LYS A 234 38.78 -1.80 25.45
C LYS A 234 39.86 -1.46 24.43
N VAL A 235 40.35 -0.22 24.46
CA VAL A 235 41.50 0.20 23.64
C VAL A 235 42.79 -0.08 24.39
N ASP A 236 43.71 -0.79 23.75
CA ASP A 236 44.99 -1.14 24.36
C ASP A 236 45.83 0.11 24.66
N GLY A 237 46.30 0.22 25.89
CA GLY A 237 47.10 1.37 26.34
C GLY A 237 46.31 2.68 26.57
N HIS A 238 44.99 2.65 26.54
CA HIS A 238 44.09 3.77 26.81
C HIS A 238 43.03 3.39 27.85
N ASP A 239 42.50 4.37 28.55
CA ASP A 239 41.37 4.17 29.46
C ASP A 239 40.04 4.17 28.71
N ASP A 240 40.04 4.47 27.41
CA ASP A 240 38.88 4.52 26.55
C ASP A 240 38.41 3.11 26.11
N SER A 241 37.14 3.04 25.82
CA SER A 241 36.48 1.88 25.22
C SER A 241 35.43 2.30 24.20
N PHE A 242 35.01 1.40 23.36
CA PHE A 242 33.90 1.60 22.45
C PHE A 242 33.00 0.37 22.43
N VAL A 243 31.75 0.58 22.03
CA VAL A 243 30.73 -0.46 21.96
C VAL A 243 30.43 -0.77 20.50
N VAL A 244 30.38 -2.04 20.14
CA VAL A 244 29.88 -2.51 18.84
C VAL A 244 28.53 -3.19 19.02
N PHE A 245 27.67 -3.09 18.00
CA PHE A 245 26.48 -3.91 17.89
C PHE A 245 26.70 -4.97 16.82
N THR A 246 26.39 -6.23 17.14
CA THR A 246 26.48 -7.34 16.19
C THR A 246 25.31 -8.30 16.34
N THR A 247 24.78 -8.78 15.24
CA THR A 247 23.81 -9.87 15.21
C THR A 247 24.46 -11.25 15.28
N ARG A 248 25.80 -11.29 15.18
CA ARG A 248 26.62 -12.49 15.14
C ARG A 248 27.68 -12.46 16.26
N CYS A 249 27.22 -12.21 17.49
CA CYS A 249 28.13 -12.23 18.65
C CYS A 249 28.76 -13.61 18.87
N ASP A 250 28.15 -14.67 18.37
CA ASP A 250 28.68 -16.06 18.34
C ASP A 250 30.00 -16.17 17.60
N THR A 251 30.29 -15.26 16.65
CA THR A 251 31.52 -15.26 15.85
C THR A 251 32.64 -14.39 16.44
N LEU A 252 32.50 -13.90 17.69
CA LEU A 252 33.43 -12.96 18.30
C LEU A 252 34.86 -13.49 18.39
N PHE A 253 35.06 -14.80 18.51
CA PHE A 253 36.39 -15.44 18.47
C PHE A 253 37.12 -15.26 17.13
N GLY A 254 36.36 -15.03 16.03
CA GLY A 254 36.89 -14.75 14.69
C GLY A 254 37.06 -13.26 14.38
N ALA A 255 36.80 -12.39 15.34
CA ALA A 255 37.01 -10.97 15.17
C ALA A 255 38.53 -10.65 15.17
N THR A 256 39.04 -10.21 14.03
CA THR A 256 40.46 -9.97 13.81
C THR A 256 40.85 -8.51 13.67
N TYR A 257 39.86 -7.63 13.51
CA TYR A 257 40.05 -6.19 13.57
C TYR A 257 38.74 -5.51 13.93
N CYS A 258 38.80 -4.21 14.28
CA CYS A 258 37.64 -3.35 14.46
C CYS A 258 37.69 -2.18 13.49
N VAL A 259 36.53 -1.65 13.15
CA VAL A 259 36.40 -0.48 12.26
C VAL A 259 35.50 0.56 12.91
N LEU A 260 35.99 1.80 12.98
CA LEU A 260 35.22 2.97 13.40
C LEU A 260 34.80 3.76 12.18
N ALA A 261 33.64 4.44 12.30
CA ALA A 261 33.28 5.46 11.36
C ALA A 261 34.33 6.59 11.34
N PRO A 262 34.66 7.18 10.19
CA PRO A 262 35.63 8.28 10.13
C PRO A 262 35.30 9.44 11.08
N GLU A 263 34.02 9.68 11.35
CA GLU A 263 33.49 10.75 12.19
C GLU A 263 33.40 10.38 13.70
N HIS A 264 33.77 9.15 14.06
CA HIS A 264 33.62 8.67 15.44
C HIS A 264 34.54 9.46 16.39
N VAL A 265 33.96 9.95 17.49
CA VAL A 265 34.66 10.82 18.47
C VAL A 265 35.93 10.19 19.10
N LEU A 266 35.97 8.87 19.16
CA LEU A 266 37.12 8.14 19.72
C LEU A 266 38.36 8.25 18.82
N VAL A 267 38.20 8.46 17.51
CA VAL A 267 39.30 8.52 16.54
C VAL A 267 40.33 9.59 16.96
N ASP A 268 39.87 10.78 17.38
CA ASP A 268 40.73 11.88 17.79
C ASP A 268 41.55 11.57 19.04
N LYS A 269 41.06 10.65 19.88
CA LYS A 269 41.76 10.26 21.15
C LYS A 269 42.78 9.16 20.96
N ILE A 270 42.53 8.21 20.03
CA ILE A 270 43.34 7.00 19.91
C ILE A 270 44.30 7.01 18.72
N VAL A 271 44.16 7.95 17.80
CA VAL A 271 45.03 8.04 16.62
C VAL A 271 46.49 8.27 17.03
N SER A 272 47.40 7.42 16.55
CA SER A 272 48.82 7.62 16.81
C SER A 272 49.38 8.82 16.08
N SER A 273 50.47 9.41 16.60
CA SER A 273 51.14 10.55 15.93
C SER A 273 51.56 10.25 14.51
N GLU A 274 51.93 8.99 14.22
CA GLU A 274 52.39 8.53 12.90
C GLU A 274 51.22 8.40 11.90
N GLN A 275 50.04 8.10 12.38
CA GLN A 275 48.83 7.91 11.53
C GLN A 275 47.97 9.15 11.41
N LYS A 276 48.19 10.17 12.18
CA LYS A 276 47.35 11.36 12.30
C LYS A 276 47.07 12.04 10.94
N GLU A 277 48.11 12.25 10.16
CA GLU A 277 48.00 12.91 8.84
C GLU A 277 47.15 12.08 7.85
N ALA A 278 47.37 10.76 7.78
CA ALA A 278 46.65 9.86 6.93
C ALA A 278 45.17 9.74 7.34
N VAL A 279 44.91 9.70 8.65
CA VAL A 279 43.54 9.67 9.20
C VAL A 279 42.78 10.96 8.87
N GLU A 280 43.39 12.13 9.05
CA GLU A 280 42.78 13.42 8.75
C GLU A 280 42.50 13.58 7.24
N ALA A 281 43.43 13.15 6.38
CA ALA A 281 43.22 13.17 4.92
C ALA A 281 42.04 12.29 4.49
N TYR A 282 41.97 11.06 5.05
CA TYR A 282 40.88 10.13 4.77
C TYR A 282 39.51 10.63 5.28
N ARG A 283 39.46 11.23 6.48
CA ARG A 283 38.24 11.86 7.02
C ARG A 283 37.69 12.96 6.09
N LYS A 284 38.58 13.81 5.54
CA LYS A 284 38.19 14.85 4.58
C LYS A 284 37.63 14.25 3.29
N GLU A 285 38.22 13.19 2.78
CA GLU A 285 37.69 12.46 1.63
C GLU A 285 36.29 11.88 1.91
N CYS A 286 36.12 11.21 3.03
CA CYS A 286 34.85 10.58 3.42
C CYS A 286 33.74 11.62 3.62
N ALA A 287 34.04 12.80 4.11
CA ALA A 287 33.07 13.88 4.34
C ALA A 287 32.39 14.38 3.06
N THR A 288 32.96 14.10 1.89
CA THR A 288 32.39 14.47 0.59
C THR A 288 31.45 13.41 0.00
N LYS A 289 31.39 12.22 0.60
CA LYS A 289 30.60 11.08 0.13
C LYS A 289 29.27 11.01 0.84
N SER A 290 28.20 10.67 0.10
CA SER A 290 26.89 10.34 0.69
C SER A 290 26.90 8.98 1.39
N ASP A 291 25.96 8.75 2.31
CA ASP A 291 25.80 7.45 3.00
C ASP A 291 25.56 6.30 2.00
N LEU A 292 24.87 6.56 0.89
CA LEU A 292 24.62 5.60 -0.18
C LEU A 292 25.94 5.21 -0.88
N GLU A 293 26.72 6.20 -1.29
CA GLU A 293 28.04 5.97 -1.91
C GLU A 293 29.00 5.23 -1.00
N ARG A 294 28.90 5.46 0.29
CA ARG A 294 29.74 4.81 1.32
C ARG A 294 29.37 3.33 1.53
N THR A 295 28.09 2.97 1.39
CA THR A 295 27.59 1.61 1.68
C THR A 295 27.46 0.70 0.47
N GLU A 296 27.79 1.16 -0.73
CA GLU A 296 27.70 0.39 -1.97
C GLU A 296 28.58 -0.87 -1.93
N LEU A 297 27.96 -2.05 -2.09
CA LEU A 297 28.63 -3.35 -1.92
C LEU A 297 29.74 -3.63 -2.93
N ASN A 298 29.61 -3.14 -4.15
CA ASN A 298 30.55 -3.41 -5.25
C ASN A 298 31.74 -2.44 -5.33
N LYS A 299 31.86 -1.53 -4.36
CA LYS A 299 32.92 -0.55 -4.32
C LYS A 299 34.21 -1.10 -3.71
N ASP A 300 35.33 -0.69 -4.24
CA ASP A 300 36.66 -0.94 -3.63
C ASP A 300 36.67 -0.51 -2.17
N LYS A 301 37.02 -1.41 -1.28
CA LYS A 301 37.09 -1.10 0.17
C LYS A 301 38.29 -0.19 0.44
N THR A 302 38.01 0.92 1.11
CA THR A 302 39.02 1.89 1.54
C THR A 302 39.04 2.01 3.06
N GLY A 303 40.15 2.38 3.61
CA GLY A 303 40.32 2.57 5.05
C GLY A 303 41.73 2.94 5.42
N VAL A 304 41.88 3.44 6.66
CA VAL A 304 43.18 3.83 7.23
C VAL A 304 43.30 3.22 8.62
N PHE A 305 44.47 2.65 8.92
CA PHE A 305 44.81 2.18 10.24
C PHE A 305 45.04 3.37 11.22
N THR A 306 44.41 3.30 12.39
CA THR A 306 44.53 4.39 13.40
C THR A 306 45.83 4.40 14.18
N GLY A 307 46.60 3.32 14.11
CA GLY A 307 47.75 3.09 14.98
C GLY A 307 47.43 2.48 16.36
N ALA A 308 46.14 2.35 16.67
CA ALA A 308 45.64 1.80 17.94
C ALA A 308 45.10 0.37 17.76
N TYR A 309 45.04 -0.35 18.90
CA TYR A 309 44.51 -1.70 18.95
C TYR A 309 43.37 -1.81 19.96
N ALA A 310 42.40 -2.63 19.65
CA ALA A 310 41.36 -3.06 20.58
C ALA A 310 41.75 -4.43 21.20
N ILE A 311 41.23 -4.70 22.38
CA ILE A 311 41.36 -5.99 23.02
C ILE A 311 40.08 -6.80 22.78
N ASN A 312 40.18 -7.92 22.05
CA ASN A 312 39.09 -8.82 21.88
C ASN A 312 38.70 -9.45 23.24
N PRO A 313 37.46 -9.22 23.74
CA PRO A 313 37.13 -9.58 25.11
C PRO A 313 37.08 -11.10 25.36
N VAL A 314 36.86 -11.93 24.35
CA VAL A 314 36.76 -13.40 24.54
C VAL A 314 38.09 -14.11 24.64
N ASN A 315 39.18 -13.58 24.04
CA ASN A 315 40.48 -14.25 23.98
C ASN A 315 41.66 -13.35 24.34
N GLY A 316 41.43 -12.09 24.68
CA GLY A 316 42.47 -11.14 25.08
C GLY A 316 43.44 -10.70 23.98
N LYS A 317 43.20 -11.11 22.71
CA LYS A 317 44.07 -10.73 21.59
C LYS A 317 43.93 -9.24 21.26
N LYS A 318 45.05 -8.62 20.91
CA LYS A 318 45.11 -7.27 20.39
C LYS A 318 44.77 -7.31 18.89
N ILE A 319 43.75 -6.57 18.48
CA ILE A 319 43.29 -6.49 17.09
C ILE A 319 43.29 -5.02 16.63
N PRO A 320 43.76 -4.73 15.41
CA PRO A 320 43.94 -3.35 14.97
C PRO A 320 42.60 -2.62 14.80
N ILE A 321 42.60 -1.32 15.11
CA ILE A 321 41.46 -0.43 14.89
C ILE A 321 41.68 0.39 13.63
N TRP A 322 40.76 0.26 12.67
CA TRP A 322 40.74 0.99 11.41
C TRP A 322 39.62 2.01 11.41
N ILE A 323 39.70 2.99 10.51
CA ILE A 323 38.58 3.79 10.06
C ILE A 323 38.28 3.43 8.62
N SER A 324 36.98 3.36 8.25
CA SER A 324 36.57 3.09 6.89
C SER A 324 35.22 3.74 6.60
N ASP A 325 35.02 4.13 5.34
CA ASP A 325 33.82 4.81 4.87
C ASP A 325 32.57 3.92 4.88
N TYR A 326 32.70 2.59 4.87
CA TYR A 326 31.54 1.69 4.91
C TYR A 326 30.90 1.57 6.32
N VAL A 327 31.53 2.14 7.36
CA VAL A 327 30.93 2.25 8.69
C VAL A 327 30.38 3.65 8.88
N LEU A 328 29.09 3.72 9.20
CA LEU A 328 28.38 5.00 9.36
C LEU A 328 28.22 5.35 10.83
N ALA A 329 28.54 6.59 11.20
CA ALA A 329 28.30 7.09 12.56
C ALA A 329 26.79 7.18 12.89
N SER A 330 25.95 7.30 11.87
CA SER A 330 24.49 7.34 11.98
C SER A 330 23.83 5.98 12.20
N TYR A 331 24.59 4.88 12.08
CA TYR A 331 24.07 3.52 12.24
C TYR A 331 24.72 2.79 13.42
N GLY A 332 23.88 2.35 14.35
CA GLY A 332 24.35 1.61 15.54
C GLY A 332 25.20 2.48 16.45
N THR A 333 26.43 2.03 16.73
CA THR A 333 27.40 2.73 17.59
C THR A 333 28.48 3.48 16.80
N GLY A 334 28.42 3.47 15.48
CA GLY A 334 29.51 3.99 14.63
C GLY A 334 30.79 3.15 14.69
N ALA A 335 30.71 1.92 15.20
CA ALA A 335 31.80 0.98 15.34
C ALA A 335 31.33 -0.44 15.03
N ILE A 336 32.21 -1.24 14.41
CA ILE A 336 31.94 -2.66 14.15
C ILE A 336 33.16 -3.51 14.58
N MET A 337 32.88 -4.76 14.97
CA MET A 337 33.89 -5.82 14.93
C MET A 337 33.85 -6.47 13.55
N ALA A 338 34.96 -6.84 12.99
CA ALA A 338 35.06 -7.47 11.69
C ALA A 338 35.45 -8.95 11.82
N VAL A 339 34.68 -9.81 11.16
CA VAL A 339 34.89 -11.26 11.13
C VAL A 339 35.09 -11.70 9.67
N PRO A 340 36.29 -11.52 9.11
CA PRO A 340 36.52 -11.66 7.68
C PRO A 340 36.28 -13.09 7.15
N ALA A 341 36.35 -14.11 7.98
CA ALA A 341 36.06 -15.46 7.55
C ALA A 341 34.57 -15.68 7.18
N HIS A 342 33.65 -14.85 7.72
CA HIS A 342 32.19 -15.06 7.64
C HIS A 342 31.38 -13.84 7.18
N ASP A 343 32.04 -12.79 6.70
CA ASP A 343 31.40 -11.61 6.10
C ASP A 343 32.19 -11.18 4.83
N GLU A 344 31.49 -11.05 3.70
CA GLU A 344 32.14 -10.73 2.40
C GLU A 344 32.83 -9.36 2.39
N ARG A 345 32.25 -8.37 3.07
CA ARG A 345 32.83 -7.01 3.15
C ARG A 345 34.10 -7.02 4.00
N ASP A 346 34.04 -7.71 5.14
CA ASP A 346 35.17 -7.85 6.03
C ASP A 346 36.29 -8.68 5.38
N TYR A 347 35.91 -9.71 4.60
CA TYR A 347 36.85 -10.53 3.85
C TYR A 347 37.59 -9.72 2.78
N ALA A 348 36.85 -8.94 1.96
CA ALA A 348 37.46 -8.10 0.94
C ALA A 348 38.43 -7.07 1.54
N PHE A 349 38.04 -6.45 2.66
CA PHE A 349 38.89 -5.51 3.40
C PHE A 349 40.13 -6.19 3.95
N ALA A 350 39.98 -7.34 4.64
CA ALA A 350 41.09 -8.09 5.20
C ALA A 350 42.10 -8.54 4.14
N LYS A 351 41.62 -9.04 3.00
CA LYS A 351 42.48 -9.40 1.86
C LYS A 351 43.25 -8.22 1.31
N LYS A 352 42.61 -7.07 1.19
CA LYS A 352 43.23 -5.84 0.66
C LYS A 352 44.36 -5.33 1.58
N PHE A 353 44.13 -5.35 2.87
CA PHE A 353 45.04 -4.80 3.88
C PHE A 353 45.91 -5.85 4.57
N GLY A 354 45.84 -7.12 4.13
CA GLY A 354 46.70 -8.20 4.69
C GLY A 354 46.38 -8.55 6.14
N LEU A 355 45.12 -8.46 6.55
CA LEU A 355 44.69 -8.77 7.91
C LEU A 355 44.38 -10.26 8.07
N GLU A 356 44.45 -10.74 9.30
CA GLU A 356 44.20 -12.14 9.65
C GLU A 356 42.76 -12.56 9.37
N ILE A 357 42.57 -13.78 8.89
CA ILE A 357 41.27 -14.41 8.61
C ILE A 357 41.21 -15.72 9.39
N ILE A 358 40.35 -15.79 10.40
CA ILE A 358 40.19 -16.95 11.30
C ILE A 358 38.79 -17.55 11.09
N PRO A 359 38.68 -18.79 10.57
CA PRO A 359 37.39 -19.46 10.49
C PRO A 359 36.91 -19.90 11.88
N VAL A 360 35.66 -19.57 12.20
CA VAL A 360 34.98 -19.92 13.44
C VAL A 360 33.67 -20.69 13.22
N LEU A 361 33.33 -20.94 11.98
CA LEU A 361 32.23 -21.81 11.56
C LEU A 361 32.76 -22.90 10.61
N ALA A 362 32.34 -24.14 10.84
CA ALA A 362 32.68 -25.26 9.97
C ALA A 362 31.95 -25.13 8.61
N GLY A 363 32.63 -25.42 7.56
CA GLY A 363 32.15 -25.33 6.16
C GLY A 363 33.22 -24.71 5.29
N GLY A 364 33.02 -24.43 4.07
CA GLY A 364 33.79 -23.71 3.09
C GLY A 364 35.31 -23.55 3.23
N ASP A 365 35.96 -23.08 2.19
CA ASP A 365 37.39 -22.76 2.19
C ASP A 365 37.60 -21.23 2.27
N VAL A 366 37.83 -20.75 3.49
CA VAL A 366 38.04 -19.30 3.75
C VAL A 366 39.36 -18.75 3.17
N THR A 367 40.20 -19.60 2.59
CA THR A 367 41.38 -19.12 1.84
C THR A 367 40.99 -18.54 0.46
N GLN A 368 39.86 -18.95 -0.08
CA GLN A 368 39.36 -18.54 -1.39
C GLN A 368 38.27 -17.46 -1.27
N GLU A 369 37.32 -17.64 -0.37
CA GLU A 369 36.19 -16.73 -0.21
C GLU A 369 35.66 -16.75 1.23
N ALA A 370 34.85 -15.79 1.63
CA ALA A 370 34.16 -15.79 2.91
C ALA A 370 33.09 -16.89 2.94
N TRP A 371 33.05 -17.67 4.04
CA TRP A 371 31.96 -18.62 4.29
C TRP A 371 30.81 -17.94 5.04
N THR A 372 29.78 -17.51 4.33
CA THR A 372 28.66 -16.73 4.89
C THR A 372 27.48 -17.59 5.36
N GLN A 373 27.54 -18.91 5.14
CA GLN A 373 26.49 -19.83 5.59
C GLN A 373 26.72 -20.26 7.03
N ASP A 374 25.65 -20.76 7.66
CA ASP A 374 25.71 -21.26 9.01
C ASP A 374 26.51 -22.61 9.04
N GLY A 375 27.12 -22.90 10.20
CA GLY A 375 27.88 -24.10 10.47
C GLY A 375 28.03 -24.31 11.97
N LEU A 376 28.54 -25.47 12.37
CA LEU A 376 28.94 -25.69 13.75
C LEU A 376 30.16 -24.85 14.09
N HIS A 377 30.21 -24.32 15.30
CA HIS A 377 31.36 -23.49 15.76
C HIS A 377 32.61 -24.32 15.86
N ILE A 378 33.72 -23.71 15.42
CA ILE A 378 35.10 -24.19 15.53
C ILE A 378 36.00 -23.06 15.94
N ASN A 379 37.18 -23.35 16.48
CA ASN A 379 38.16 -22.33 16.94
C ASN A 379 37.55 -21.27 17.86
N SER A 380 36.54 -21.65 18.62
CA SER A 380 35.74 -20.79 19.50
C SER A 380 35.61 -21.30 20.91
N GLU A 381 36.58 -22.11 21.33
CA GLU A 381 36.72 -22.63 22.70
C GLU A 381 35.42 -23.27 23.22
N TRP A 382 34.76 -22.63 24.20
CA TRP A 382 33.56 -23.11 24.85
C TRP A 382 32.30 -23.03 23.97
N LEU A 383 32.38 -22.46 22.77
CA LEU A 383 31.32 -22.50 21.75
C LEU A 383 31.50 -23.64 20.73
N ASP A 384 32.66 -24.29 20.70
CA ASP A 384 32.94 -25.31 19.70
C ASP A 384 31.87 -26.43 19.70
N GLY A 385 31.43 -26.81 18.50
CA GLY A 385 30.41 -27.84 18.29
C GLY A 385 28.97 -27.35 18.46
N LEU A 386 28.72 -26.11 18.88
CA LEU A 386 27.37 -25.54 18.99
C LEU A 386 26.85 -25.05 17.62
N ASN A 387 25.55 -25.13 17.43
CA ASN A 387 24.87 -24.46 16.33
C ASN A 387 24.78 -22.95 16.60
N LYS A 388 24.32 -22.19 15.58
CA LYS A 388 24.25 -20.72 15.64
C LYS A 388 23.42 -20.20 16.82
N GLN A 389 22.23 -20.73 17.04
CA GLN A 389 21.34 -20.20 18.08
C GLN A 389 21.87 -20.46 19.47
N ASP A 390 22.31 -21.69 19.76
CA ASP A 390 22.85 -22.07 21.04
C ASP A 390 24.16 -21.28 21.35
N ALA A 391 24.98 -21.03 20.33
CA ALA A 391 26.19 -20.23 20.47
C ALA A 391 25.90 -18.75 20.75
N ILE A 392 24.89 -18.14 20.07
CA ILE A 392 24.44 -16.77 20.34
C ILE A 392 23.94 -16.65 21.77
N ASP A 393 23.04 -17.54 22.19
CA ASP A 393 22.47 -17.49 23.55
C ASP A 393 23.56 -17.63 24.64
N LYS A 394 24.46 -18.58 24.45
CA LYS A 394 25.57 -18.79 25.37
C LYS A 394 26.56 -17.62 25.39
N MET A 395 26.81 -17.00 24.22
CA MET A 395 27.68 -15.81 24.15
C MET A 395 27.03 -14.62 24.85
N ILE A 396 25.72 -14.39 24.66
CA ILE A 396 25.01 -13.30 25.35
C ILE A 396 25.07 -13.50 26.87
N GLU A 397 24.79 -14.71 27.36
CA GLU A 397 24.89 -15.03 28.78
C GLU A 397 26.29 -14.75 29.32
N TRP A 398 27.34 -15.12 28.59
CA TRP A 398 28.71 -14.83 28.95
C TRP A 398 29.04 -13.34 28.98
N LEU A 399 28.61 -12.58 27.97
CA LEU A 399 28.81 -11.13 27.87
C LEU A 399 28.15 -10.39 29.05
N GLU A 400 26.91 -10.77 29.40
CA GLU A 400 26.16 -10.18 30.50
C GLU A 400 26.80 -10.53 31.87
N SER A 401 27.19 -11.79 32.06
CA SER A 401 27.84 -12.26 33.31
C SER A 401 29.17 -11.59 33.59
N ASN A 402 29.89 -11.17 32.54
CA ASN A 402 31.19 -10.51 32.67
C ASN A 402 31.08 -8.96 32.59
N ASN A 403 29.88 -8.39 32.49
CA ASN A 403 29.62 -6.94 32.29
C ASN A 403 30.37 -6.34 31.07
N ILE A 404 30.50 -7.11 29.98
CA ILE A 404 31.18 -6.73 28.75
C ILE A 404 30.18 -6.35 27.66
N GLY A 405 28.96 -6.82 27.79
CA GLY A 405 27.91 -6.58 26.81
C GLY A 405 26.55 -7.03 27.30
N GLN A 406 25.56 -6.87 26.44
CA GLN A 406 24.17 -7.25 26.72
C GLN A 406 23.40 -7.52 25.44
N LYS A 407 22.32 -8.30 25.54
CA LYS A 407 21.35 -8.43 24.46
C LYS A 407 20.80 -7.07 24.07
N LYS A 408 20.69 -6.81 22.78
CA LYS A 408 20.17 -5.55 22.26
C LYS A 408 19.30 -5.78 21.05
N ILE A 409 18.19 -5.06 21.00
CA ILE A 409 17.33 -4.98 19.80
C ILE A 409 17.56 -3.61 19.17
N ASN A 410 17.87 -3.60 17.89
CA ASN A 410 18.02 -2.40 17.08
C ASN A 410 17.00 -2.41 15.94
N TYR A 411 16.69 -1.21 15.46
CA TYR A 411 15.82 -1.00 14.32
C TYR A 411 16.53 -0.17 13.27
N LYS A 412 16.30 -0.50 11.99
CA LYS A 412 16.86 0.24 10.86
C LYS A 412 16.09 1.54 10.59
N ILE A 413 14.78 1.55 10.88
CA ILE A 413 13.92 2.72 10.73
C ILE A 413 14.48 3.93 11.44
N ARG A 414 14.38 5.11 10.80
CA ARG A 414 14.82 6.39 11.34
C ARG A 414 13.63 7.28 11.62
N GLU A 415 13.88 8.38 12.34
CA GLU A 415 12.91 9.41 12.61
C GLU A 415 12.27 9.91 11.30
N TRP A 416 10.98 10.15 11.32
CA TRP A 416 10.27 10.75 10.21
C TRP A 416 10.61 12.25 10.14
N ILE A 417 11.34 12.66 9.09
CA ILE A 417 11.69 14.05 8.84
C ILE A 417 10.42 14.82 8.47
N PHE A 418 9.99 15.74 9.32
CA PHE A 418 8.63 16.27 9.29
C PHE A 418 8.53 17.72 8.83
N ALA A 419 9.56 18.53 8.96
CA ALA A 419 9.52 19.92 8.51
C ALA A 419 9.86 20.07 7.02
N ARG A 420 9.10 20.95 6.34
CA ARG A 420 9.30 21.32 4.94
C ARG A 420 9.44 22.84 4.84
N GLN A 421 10.41 23.30 4.05
CA GLN A 421 10.67 24.71 3.80
C GLN A 421 9.77 25.20 2.66
N ARG A 422 8.44 25.04 2.86
CA ARG A 422 7.38 25.33 1.90
C ARG A 422 6.32 26.24 2.51
N TYR A 423 5.59 26.94 1.63
CA TYR A 423 4.38 27.67 2.03
C TYR A 423 3.16 26.75 2.08
N TRP A 424 2.95 25.94 1.03
CA TRP A 424 1.71 25.15 0.87
C TRP A 424 1.78 23.82 1.62
N GLY A 425 1.47 23.89 2.89
CA GLY A 425 1.43 22.79 3.84
C GLY A 425 0.85 23.28 5.17
N GLU A 426 0.54 22.37 6.07
CA GLU A 426 0.05 22.71 7.40
C GLU A 426 1.14 23.43 8.19
N PRO A 427 0.87 24.65 8.74
CA PRO A 427 1.82 25.29 9.64
C PRO A 427 2.06 24.44 10.89
N ILE A 428 3.31 24.33 11.31
CA ILE A 428 3.68 23.66 12.56
C ILE A 428 3.31 24.58 13.73
N PRO A 429 2.42 24.19 14.65
CA PRO A 429 1.83 25.07 15.67
C PRO A 429 2.75 25.26 16.88
N VAL A 430 3.99 25.69 16.65
CA VAL A 430 5.02 25.87 17.68
C VAL A 430 5.69 27.23 17.55
N VAL A 431 6.06 27.82 18.68
CA VAL A 431 6.81 29.07 18.79
C VAL A 431 8.15 28.80 19.46
N HIS A 432 9.22 29.32 18.89
CA HIS A 432 10.56 29.36 19.49
C HIS A 432 10.69 30.67 20.26
N LEU A 433 10.80 30.61 21.56
CA LEU A 433 10.92 31.77 22.44
C LEU A 433 12.36 32.29 22.53
N GLU A 434 12.56 33.56 22.87
CA GLU A 434 13.87 34.17 23.06
C GLU A 434 14.70 33.51 24.20
N ASP A 435 14.07 32.68 25.05
CA ASP A 435 14.72 31.92 26.13
C ASP A 435 15.06 30.48 25.69
N ASP A 436 15.14 30.23 24.38
CA ASP A 436 15.47 28.94 23.74
C ASP A 436 14.45 27.79 23.95
N ARG A 437 13.26 28.08 24.47
CA ARG A 437 12.20 27.08 24.62
C ARG A 437 11.32 27.02 23.37
N TYR A 438 10.90 25.81 23.02
CA TYR A 438 9.81 25.58 22.08
C TYR A 438 8.49 25.41 22.85
N VAL A 439 7.46 26.13 22.45
CA VAL A 439 6.14 26.12 23.08
C VAL A 439 5.07 25.93 22.01
N ALA A 440 4.22 24.93 22.17
CA ALA A 440 3.05 24.78 21.30
C ALA A 440 2.02 25.89 21.58
N ILE A 441 1.34 26.39 20.55
CA ILE A 441 0.23 27.32 20.73
C ILE A 441 -0.94 26.64 21.45
N SER A 442 -1.83 27.44 22.05
CA SER A 442 -2.99 26.89 22.77
C SER A 442 -3.99 26.20 21.83
N ASP A 443 -4.82 25.30 22.36
CA ASP A 443 -5.85 24.64 21.56
C ASP A 443 -6.89 25.63 21.01
N GLU A 444 -7.13 26.72 21.73
CA GLU A 444 -8.06 27.79 21.34
C GLU A 444 -7.53 28.65 20.17
N GLU A 445 -6.24 28.66 19.94
CA GLU A 445 -5.60 29.38 18.82
C GLU A 445 -5.51 28.51 17.55
N LEU A 446 -5.84 27.22 17.63
CA LEU A 446 -5.93 26.35 16.46
C LEU A 446 -7.25 26.60 15.69
N PRO A 447 -7.26 26.53 14.36
CA PRO A 447 -6.10 26.29 13.49
C PRO A 447 -5.22 27.53 13.34
N LEU A 448 -3.89 27.31 13.34
CA LEU A 448 -2.94 28.34 12.88
C LEU A 448 -3.01 28.38 11.36
N VAL A 449 -3.64 29.43 10.83
CA VAL A 449 -3.94 29.57 9.40
C VAL A 449 -2.75 30.14 8.63
N LEU A 450 -2.54 29.67 7.40
CA LEU A 450 -1.55 30.19 6.48
C LEU A 450 -1.86 31.67 6.13
N PRO A 451 -0.91 32.59 6.27
CA PRO A 451 -1.10 33.98 5.80
C PRO A 451 -1.03 34.02 4.28
N VAL A 452 -1.69 35.01 3.68
CA VAL A 452 -1.53 35.30 2.25
C VAL A 452 -0.22 36.05 2.05
N LEU A 453 0.66 35.54 1.16
CA LEU A 453 1.95 36.17 0.86
C LEU A 453 1.93 36.89 -0.49
N ASP A 454 2.74 37.94 -0.61
CA ASP A 454 3.00 38.63 -1.89
C ASP A 454 3.98 37.84 -2.79
N ASP A 455 4.81 36.98 -2.20
CA ASP A 455 5.81 36.19 -2.89
C ASP A 455 5.96 34.79 -2.25
N TYR A 456 5.66 33.75 -3.02
CA TYR A 456 5.70 32.36 -2.60
C TYR A 456 7.04 31.65 -2.90
N LYS A 457 8.03 32.38 -3.45
CA LYS A 457 9.34 31.79 -3.77
C LYS A 457 10.11 31.43 -2.51
N PRO A 458 10.85 30.28 -2.51
CA PRO A 458 11.76 29.97 -1.41
C PRO A 458 12.76 31.11 -1.15
N SER A 459 13.08 31.34 0.10
CA SER A 459 14.09 32.31 0.51
C SER A 459 15.50 31.78 0.23
N LYS A 460 16.46 32.68 0.05
CA LYS A 460 17.88 32.30 -0.05
C LYS A 460 18.32 31.63 1.24
N GLY A 461 19.04 30.52 1.12
CA GLY A 461 19.54 29.77 2.28
C GLY A 461 18.64 28.67 2.80
N GLY A 462 17.50 28.40 2.15
CA GLY A 462 16.62 27.27 2.49
C GLY A 462 15.61 27.61 3.60
N GLN A 463 15.27 28.88 3.79
CA GLN A 463 14.18 29.29 4.66
C GLN A 463 12.83 29.19 3.93
N SER A 464 11.79 28.83 4.66
CA SER A 464 10.42 28.81 4.15
C SER A 464 9.96 30.21 3.70
N PRO A 465 9.12 30.30 2.65
CA PRO A 465 8.49 31.56 2.26
C PRO A 465 7.72 32.25 3.39
N LEU A 466 7.20 31.51 4.37
CA LEU A 466 6.51 32.07 5.56
C LEU A 466 7.39 33.02 6.38
N ALA A 467 8.71 32.82 6.37
CA ALA A 467 9.66 33.72 7.06
C ALA A 467 9.65 35.14 6.55
N LYS A 468 9.04 35.40 5.38
CA LYS A 468 8.92 36.78 4.81
C LYS A 468 7.82 37.60 5.46
N ASP A 469 6.86 36.99 6.12
CA ASP A 469 5.79 37.69 6.83
C ASP A 469 6.16 37.89 8.30
N GLU A 470 6.89 38.98 8.56
CA GLU A 470 7.39 39.34 9.90
C GLU A 470 6.24 39.52 10.90
N GLU A 471 5.07 39.99 10.47
CA GLU A 471 3.91 40.18 11.34
C GLU A 471 3.32 38.87 11.79
N TRP A 472 3.25 37.87 10.88
CA TRP A 472 2.81 36.53 11.20
C TRP A 472 3.84 35.76 12.05
N VAL A 473 5.13 35.96 11.78
CA VAL A 473 6.22 35.23 12.45
C VAL A 473 6.38 35.67 13.90
N ASN A 474 6.44 37.00 14.15
CA ASN A 474 6.76 37.54 15.47
C ASN A 474 5.54 37.51 16.40
N VAL A 475 5.69 36.90 17.55
CA VAL A 475 4.63 36.74 18.56
C VAL A 475 5.16 36.93 19.96
N THR A 476 4.25 37.15 20.91
CA THR A 476 4.59 37.23 22.34
C THR A 476 3.70 36.27 23.09
N ILE A 477 4.29 35.30 23.80
CA ILE A 477 3.56 34.32 24.61
C ILE A 477 3.92 34.54 26.08
N ASN A 478 2.93 34.83 26.91
CA ASN A 478 3.09 35.08 28.34
C ASN A 478 4.15 36.15 28.65
N GLY A 479 4.24 37.20 27.80
CA GLY A 479 5.19 38.30 27.98
C GLY A 479 6.60 38.03 27.45
N ILE A 480 6.88 36.84 26.89
CA ILE A 480 8.16 36.48 26.29
C ILE A 480 7.97 36.55 24.77
N LYS A 481 8.90 37.25 24.10
CA LYS A 481 8.91 37.32 22.63
C LYS A 481 9.35 35.97 22.04
N GLY A 482 8.92 35.71 20.85
CA GLY A 482 9.30 34.50 20.11
C GLY A 482 8.92 34.59 18.64
N GLU A 483 9.33 33.57 17.91
CA GLU A 483 9.07 33.41 16.48
C GLU A 483 8.29 32.15 16.23
N ARG A 484 7.20 32.23 15.46
CA ARG A 484 6.51 31.02 14.97
C ARG A 484 7.43 30.20 14.09
N GLU A 485 7.26 28.86 14.17
CA GLU A 485 7.90 27.98 13.20
C GLU A 485 7.44 28.30 11.79
N THR A 486 8.38 28.50 10.88
CA THR A 486 8.09 28.87 9.49
C THR A 486 8.09 27.70 8.53
N SER A 487 8.56 26.52 8.97
CA SER A 487 8.41 25.28 8.22
C SER A 487 6.97 24.77 8.30
N THR A 488 6.55 24.07 7.25
CA THR A 488 5.26 23.40 7.20
C THR A 488 5.42 21.88 7.34
N MET A 489 4.34 21.17 7.60
CA MET A 489 4.31 19.72 7.65
C MET A 489 4.45 19.11 6.24
N PRO A 490 4.86 17.85 6.10
CA PRO A 490 4.86 17.14 4.81
C PRO A 490 3.42 16.91 4.34
N GLY A 491 3.19 16.77 3.03
CA GLY A 491 1.88 16.45 2.47
C GLY A 491 1.26 15.18 3.04
N SER A 492 2.09 14.25 3.51
CA SER A 492 1.66 13.01 4.18
C SER A 492 1.11 13.20 5.61
N ALA A 493 1.19 14.37 6.21
CA ALA A 493 0.65 14.62 7.54
C ALA A 493 -0.88 14.48 7.57
N GLY A 494 -1.58 15.20 6.71
CA GLY A 494 -3.03 15.11 6.59
C GLY A 494 -3.53 13.74 6.20
N SER A 495 -2.85 13.06 5.30
CA SER A 495 -3.21 11.71 4.85
C SER A 495 -2.96 10.63 5.91
N SER A 496 -2.20 10.92 6.96
CA SER A 496 -1.93 9.96 8.03
C SER A 496 -3.10 9.73 8.99
N TRP A 497 -4.17 10.52 8.92
CA TRP A 497 -5.32 10.39 9.81
C TRP A 497 -6.68 10.68 9.15
N TYR A 498 -6.75 11.05 7.88
CA TYR A 498 -7.95 11.50 7.17
C TYR A 498 -9.13 10.52 7.24
N PHE A 499 -8.86 9.22 7.31
CA PHE A 499 -9.86 8.16 7.45
C PHE A 499 -10.69 8.30 8.75
N LEU A 500 -10.15 8.93 9.78
CA LEU A 500 -10.89 9.25 11.01
C LEU A 500 -11.83 10.43 10.78
N ARG A 501 -11.39 11.44 10.03
CA ARG A 501 -12.18 12.65 9.77
C ARG A 501 -13.40 12.39 8.91
N TYR A 502 -13.32 11.47 7.96
CA TYR A 502 -14.48 11.07 7.17
C TYR A 502 -15.65 10.55 8.02
N ILE A 503 -15.37 9.99 9.17
CA ILE A 503 -16.39 9.44 10.06
C ILE A 503 -17.29 10.55 10.60
N ASP A 504 -16.72 11.74 10.88
CA ASP A 504 -17.46 12.89 11.43
C ASP A 504 -16.81 14.24 11.00
N PRO A 505 -16.89 14.57 9.69
CA PRO A 505 -16.08 15.64 9.12
C PRO A 505 -16.47 17.05 9.57
N LYS A 506 -17.66 17.22 10.15
CA LYS A 506 -18.18 18.53 10.59
C LYS A 506 -18.03 18.76 12.10
N ASN A 507 -17.41 17.85 12.82
CA ASN A 507 -17.20 17.98 14.25
C ASN A 507 -16.14 19.08 14.53
N ASP A 508 -16.53 20.09 15.29
CA ASP A 508 -15.66 21.21 15.67
C ASP A 508 -15.03 21.04 17.07
N LYS A 509 -15.40 19.99 17.81
CA LYS A 509 -14.95 19.75 19.19
C LYS A 509 -13.92 18.63 19.32
N ALA A 510 -13.89 17.72 18.37
CA ALA A 510 -12.99 16.57 18.34
C ALA A 510 -12.67 16.15 16.91
N ILE A 511 -11.67 15.30 16.75
CA ILE A 511 -11.34 14.64 15.46
C ILE A 511 -12.59 14.04 14.83
N ALA A 512 -13.37 13.33 15.67
CA ALA A 512 -14.68 12.79 15.38
C ALA A 512 -15.35 12.39 16.70
N ASP A 513 -16.66 12.18 16.69
CA ASP A 513 -17.40 11.69 17.84
C ASP A 513 -16.84 10.32 18.31
N PRO A 514 -16.52 10.13 19.59
CA PRO A 514 -15.95 8.88 20.11
C PRO A 514 -16.82 7.64 19.85
N GLU A 515 -18.17 7.77 19.90
CA GLU A 515 -19.06 6.65 19.60
C GLU A 515 -19.00 6.25 18.13
N LEU A 516 -18.92 7.23 17.22
CA LEU A 516 -18.76 6.98 15.80
C LEU A 516 -17.40 6.34 15.49
N LEU A 517 -16.32 6.83 16.11
CA LEU A 517 -14.99 6.21 15.98
C LEU A 517 -14.99 4.75 16.42
N LYS A 518 -15.61 4.46 17.55
CA LYS A 518 -15.72 3.09 18.09
C LYS A 518 -16.50 2.17 17.16
N HIS A 519 -17.55 2.67 16.51
CA HIS A 519 -18.39 1.89 15.62
C HIS A 519 -17.71 1.66 14.25
N TRP A 520 -17.20 2.73 13.63
CA TRP A 520 -16.74 2.69 12.24
C TRP A 520 -15.31 2.16 12.06
N MET A 521 -14.43 2.33 13.06
CA MET A 521 -13.06 1.80 12.95
C MET A 521 -12.98 0.31 13.30
N PRO A 522 -12.10 -0.46 12.65
CA PRO A 522 -11.17 -0.07 11.58
C PRO A 522 -11.90 0.09 10.23
N VAL A 523 -11.22 0.70 9.26
CA VAL A 523 -11.63 0.63 7.85
C VAL A 523 -11.63 -0.83 7.42
N ASP A 524 -12.75 -1.32 6.86
CA ASP A 524 -12.91 -2.73 6.51
C ASP A 524 -12.16 -3.09 5.24
N LEU A 525 -12.19 -2.22 4.23
CA LEU A 525 -11.49 -2.38 2.96
C LEU A 525 -10.80 -1.08 2.58
N TYR A 526 -9.51 -1.15 2.29
CA TYR A 526 -8.69 -0.05 1.80
C TYR A 526 -8.04 -0.41 0.46
N VAL A 527 -8.30 0.38 -0.57
CA VAL A 527 -7.80 0.14 -1.92
C VAL A 527 -6.85 1.26 -2.35
N GLY A 528 -5.66 0.89 -2.80
CA GLY A 528 -4.66 1.87 -3.25
C GLY A 528 -3.36 1.25 -3.74
N GLY A 529 -2.48 2.08 -4.29
CA GLY A 529 -1.24 1.65 -4.93
C GLY A 529 -0.19 1.07 -3.97
N PRO A 530 0.63 0.11 -4.42
CA PRO A 530 1.68 -0.51 -3.61
C PRO A 530 2.85 0.45 -3.29
N GLU A 531 3.00 1.56 -4.02
CA GLU A 531 4.02 2.58 -3.81
C GLU A 531 3.94 3.27 -2.44
N HIS A 532 2.81 3.14 -1.75
CA HIS A 532 2.57 3.76 -0.45
C HIS A 532 3.00 2.91 0.74
N ALA A 533 3.62 1.75 0.51
CA ALA A 533 3.94 0.75 1.55
C ALA A 533 4.80 1.31 2.70
N VAL A 534 5.83 2.10 2.41
CA VAL A 534 6.76 2.65 3.42
C VAL A 534 6.50 4.11 3.79
N GLY A 535 5.71 4.83 2.98
CA GLY A 535 5.30 6.21 3.25
C GLY A 535 3.96 6.26 3.98
N HIS A 536 2.91 6.60 3.22
CA HIS A 536 1.56 6.81 3.73
C HIS A 536 1.04 5.70 4.65
N LEU A 537 1.17 4.42 4.25
CA LEU A 537 0.64 3.30 5.04
C LEU A 537 1.34 3.14 6.39
N LEU A 538 2.66 3.35 6.43
CA LEU A 538 3.42 3.24 7.66
C LEU A 538 3.10 4.42 8.62
N TYR A 539 3.02 5.63 8.09
CA TYR A 539 2.70 6.84 8.86
C TYR A 539 1.26 6.80 9.40
N SER A 540 0.30 6.35 8.58
CA SER A 540 -1.10 6.17 9.03
C SER A 540 -1.21 5.16 10.18
N ARG A 541 -0.46 4.07 10.11
CA ARG A 541 -0.41 3.06 11.17
C ARG A 541 0.20 3.61 12.45
N MET A 542 1.29 4.38 12.34
CA MET A 542 1.94 5.01 13.49
C MET A 542 1.03 6.02 14.16
N TRP A 543 0.39 6.93 13.40
CA TRP A 543 -0.50 7.93 13.97
C TRP A 543 -1.75 7.30 14.58
N ASN A 544 -2.35 6.31 13.93
CA ASN A 544 -3.48 5.59 14.50
C ASN A 544 -3.09 4.86 15.81
N ARG A 545 -1.91 4.23 15.85
CA ARG A 545 -1.43 3.56 17.07
C ARG A 545 -1.16 4.53 18.19
N TYR A 546 -0.63 5.71 17.89
CA TYR A 546 -0.48 6.78 18.86
C TYR A 546 -1.84 7.22 19.43
N LEU A 547 -2.81 7.48 18.56
CA LEU A 547 -4.17 7.86 18.99
C LEU A 547 -4.88 6.74 19.77
N TYR A 548 -4.59 5.49 19.44
CA TYR A 548 -5.03 4.34 20.24
C TYR A 548 -4.43 4.36 21.66
N ASP A 549 -3.15 4.58 21.77
CA ASP A 549 -2.47 4.66 23.07
C ASP A 549 -2.97 5.83 23.92
N LYS A 550 -3.47 6.89 23.30
CA LYS A 550 -4.12 8.04 23.96
C LYS A 550 -5.63 7.79 24.26
N GLY A 551 -6.18 6.66 23.87
CA GLY A 551 -7.58 6.32 24.06
C GLY A 551 -8.56 7.07 23.17
N ILE A 552 -8.10 7.68 22.07
CA ILE A 552 -8.92 8.45 21.12
C ILE A 552 -9.60 7.53 20.11
N VAL A 553 -8.88 6.51 19.62
CA VAL A 553 -9.43 5.47 18.74
C VAL A 553 -9.42 4.12 19.44
N SER A 554 -10.32 3.23 19.04
CA SER A 554 -10.52 1.92 19.69
C SER A 554 -9.74 0.78 19.06
N THR A 555 -9.10 1.00 17.91
CA THR A 555 -8.40 -0.03 17.15
C THR A 555 -6.91 0.29 16.99
N LYS A 556 -6.09 -0.75 17.15
CA LYS A 556 -4.62 -0.61 17.03
C LYS A 556 -4.18 -0.34 15.60
N GLU A 557 -4.89 -0.91 14.63
CA GLU A 557 -4.61 -0.76 13.20
C GLU A 557 -5.75 -0.01 12.50
N PRO A 558 -5.44 0.88 11.55
CA PRO A 558 -6.47 1.68 10.87
C PRO A 558 -7.22 0.93 9.78
N PHE A 559 -6.55 0.01 9.07
CA PHE A 559 -7.08 -0.67 7.88
C PHE A 559 -6.99 -2.18 8.05
N GLN A 560 -8.16 -2.85 8.06
CA GLN A 560 -8.21 -4.30 8.26
C GLN A 560 -7.73 -5.06 7.03
N LYS A 561 -8.30 -4.75 5.87
CA LYS A 561 -7.93 -5.36 4.59
C LYS A 561 -7.39 -4.32 3.63
N LEU A 562 -6.24 -4.60 3.05
CA LEU A 562 -5.61 -3.79 2.00
C LEU A 562 -5.59 -4.57 0.68
N VAL A 563 -6.01 -3.91 -0.39
CA VAL A 563 -5.91 -4.44 -1.74
C VAL A 563 -5.20 -3.43 -2.64
N HIS A 564 -4.20 -3.90 -3.35
CA HIS A 564 -3.53 -3.08 -4.36
C HIS A 564 -4.19 -3.26 -5.72
N GLN A 565 -4.53 -2.14 -6.38
CA GLN A 565 -4.84 -2.20 -7.80
C GLN A 565 -3.53 -2.18 -8.60
N GLY A 566 -3.57 -2.85 -9.77
CA GLY A 566 -2.51 -2.79 -10.75
C GLY A 566 -2.43 -1.44 -11.46
N MET A 567 -1.53 -1.31 -12.40
CA MET A 567 -1.40 -0.11 -13.21
C MET A 567 -2.08 -0.31 -14.55
N ILE A 568 -2.86 0.67 -14.99
CA ILE A 568 -3.32 0.76 -16.37
C ILE A 568 -2.21 1.40 -17.20
N LEU A 569 -1.75 0.65 -18.21
CA LEU A 569 -0.66 1.04 -19.08
C LEU A 569 -1.20 1.67 -20.37
N GLY A 570 -0.54 2.72 -20.85
CA GLY A 570 -0.81 3.29 -22.14
C GLY A 570 -0.36 2.39 -23.31
N ALA A 571 -0.59 2.83 -24.55
CA ALA A 571 -0.20 2.10 -25.76
C ALA A 571 1.33 1.86 -25.87
N ASN A 572 2.14 2.64 -25.16
CA ASN A 572 3.60 2.47 -25.05
C ASN A 572 4.03 1.41 -24.02
N GLY A 573 3.07 0.75 -23.32
CA GLY A 573 3.36 -0.22 -22.25
C GLY A 573 3.88 0.38 -20.94
N ILE A 574 3.77 1.70 -20.77
CA ILE A 574 4.22 2.44 -19.58
C ILE A 574 2.98 2.98 -18.85
N LYS A 575 3.07 3.14 -17.53
CA LYS A 575 2.02 3.74 -16.70
C LYS A 575 1.57 5.08 -17.29
N MET A 576 0.24 5.25 -17.43
CA MET A 576 -0.36 6.54 -17.80
C MET A 576 0.00 7.60 -16.76
N GLY A 577 0.39 8.78 -17.21
CA GLY A 577 0.73 9.87 -16.31
C GLY A 577 1.35 11.08 -17.02
N LYS A 578 1.72 12.09 -16.25
CA LYS A 578 2.21 13.39 -16.74
C LYS A 578 3.51 13.34 -17.53
N ARG A 579 4.28 12.24 -17.38
CA ARG A 579 5.55 12.09 -18.10
C ARG A 579 5.35 11.84 -19.60
N TYR A 580 4.24 11.19 -19.95
CA TYR A 580 3.87 10.86 -21.33
C TYR A 580 2.39 11.20 -21.55
N PRO A 581 2.05 12.50 -21.57
CA PRO A 581 0.66 12.95 -21.62
C PRO A 581 -0.08 12.51 -22.88
N GLU A 582 0.64 12.26 -23.98
CA GLU A 582 0.10 11.76 -25.25
C GLU A 582 -0.47 10.33 -25.17
N PHE A 583 -0.11 9.56 -24.15
CA PHE A 583 -0.64 8.23 -23.87
C PHE A 583 -1.62 8.21 -22.70
N ALA A 584 -1.85 9.34 -22.04
CA ALA A 584 -2.83 9.47 -20.99
C ALA A 584 -4.22 9.73 -21.58
N ILE A 585 -5.16 8.84 -21.31
CA ILE A 585 -6.53 8.92 -21.85
C ILE A 585 -7.39 9.73 -20.87
N ASP A 586 -8.08 10.75 -21.39
CA ASP A 586 -9.02 11.56 -20.61
C ASP A 586 -10.33 10.77 -20.41
N PRO A 587 -10.73 10.46 -19.17
CA PRO A 587 -11.97 9.75 -18.91
C PRO A 587 -13.22 10.51 -19.36
N ASN A 588 -13.19 11.83 -19.44
CA ASN A 588 -14.33 12.62 -19.96
C ASN A 588 -14.64 12.28 -21.42
N VAL A 589 -13.61 12.09 -22.24
CA VAL A 589 -13.77 11.70 -23.66
C VAL A 589 -14.41 10.32 -23.77
N LEU A 590 -13.98 9.37 -22.93
CA LEU A 590 -14.53 8.02 -22.90
C LEU A 590 -16.00 8.00 -22.45
N ILE A 591 -16.32 8.76 -21.40
CA ILE A 591 -17.70 8.85 -20.88
C ILE A 591 -18.61 9.51 -21.93
N GLU A 592 -18.15 10.56 -22.59
CA GLU A 592 -18.91 11.24 -23.65
C GLU A 592 -19.21 10.29 -24.82
N GLN A 593 -18.25 9.47 -25.21
CA GLN A 593 -18.36 8.56 -26.36
C GLN A 593 -19.10 7.26 -26.02
N TYR A 594 -18.81 6.62 -24.88
CA TYR A 594 -19.27 5.28 -24.56
C TYR A 594 -20.20 5.19 -23.33
N GLY A 595 -20.21 6.23 -22.49
CA GLY A 595 -20.89 6.22 -21.21
C GLY A 595 -20.03 5.74 -20.04
N ALA A 596 -20.38 6.20 -18.84
CA ALA A 596 -19.69 5.85 -17.60
C ALA A 596 -19.76 4.34 -17.29
N ASP A 597 -20.93 3.73 -17.47
CA ASP A 597 -21.13 2.30 -17.22
C ASP A 597 -20.22 1.42 -18.10
N THR A 598 -19.99 1.83 -19.35
CA THR A 598 -19.06 1.13 -20.26
C THR A 598 -17.62 1.18 -19.72
N VAL A 599 -17.16 2.35 -19.30
CA VAL A 599 -15.78 2.53 -18.79
C VAL A 599 -15.59 1.73 -17.51
N ARG A 600 -16.53 1.82 -16.56
CA ARG A 600 -16.54 1.04 -15.32
C ARG A 600 -16.45 -0.46 -15.59
N LEU A 601 -17.32 -0.96 -16.44
CA LEU A 601 -17.36 -2.39 -16.81
C LEU A 601 -16.06 -2.84 -17.46
N TYR A 602 -15.54 -2.04 -18.39
CA TYR A 602 -14.30 -2.38 -19.10
C TYR A 602 -13.11 -2.45 -18.14
N GLU A 603 -12.93 -1.49 -17.25
CA GLU A 603 -11.83 -1.48 -16.28
C GLU A 603 -11.88 -2.69 -15.35
N MET A 604 -13.07 -3.13 -14.97
CA MET A 604 -13.23 -4.33 -14.12
C MET A 604 -13.08 -5.64 -14.92
N PHE A 605 -13.27 -5.61 -16.22
CA PHE A 605 -13.19 -6.80 -17.09
C PHE A 605 -11.80 -7.04 -17.69
N MET A 606 -10.93 -6.03 -17.77
CA MET A 606 -9.60 -6.10 -18.38
C MET A 606 -8.72 -7.25 -17.85
N GLY A 607 -8.90 -7.64 -16.60
CA GLY A 607 -8.11 -8.67 -15.92
C GLY A 607 -8.22 -8.59 -14.40
N PRO A 608 -7.44 -9.38 -13.67
CA PRO A 608 -7.40 -9.31 -12.20
C PRO A 608 -7.05 -7.90 -11.72
N LEU A 609 -7.70 -7.45 -10.63
CA LEU A 609 -7.52 -6.09 -10.11
C LEU A 609 -6.05 -5.74 -9.81
N GLU A 610 -5.30 -6.70 -9.26
CA GLU A 610 -3.92 -6.51 -8.85
C GLU A 610 -2.90 -6.50 -10.01
N ALA A 611 -3.31 -6.95 -11.20
CA ALA A 611 -2.42 -7.06 -12.35
C ALA A 611 -2.33 -5.74 -13.13
N SER A 612 -1.14 -5.38 -13.57
CA SER A 612 -0.96 -4.30 -14.54
C SER A 612 -1.48 -4.73 -15.92
N LYS A 613 -2.23 -3.86 -16.59
CA LYS A 613 -3.00 -4.17 -17.79
C LYS A 613 -2.83 -3.10 -18.86
N PRO A 614 -2.62 -3.48 -20.13
CA PRO A 614 -2.60 -2.52 -21.24
C PRO A 614 -4.01 -2.05 -21.60
N TRP A 615 -4.18 -0.76 -21.85
CA TRP A 615 -5.42 -0.19 -22.35
C TRP A 615 -5.70 -0.65 -23.78
N SER A 616 -6.96 -0.98 -24.08
CA SER A 616 -7.43 -1.38 -25.41
C SER A 616 -8.75 -0.71 -25.77
N GLU A 617 -8.77 0.12 -26.79
CA GLU A 617 -9.99 0.73 -27.31
C GLU A 617 -10.99 -0.32 -27.82
N GLN A 618 -10.50 -1.40 -28.41
CA GLN A 618 -11.36 -2.52 -28.85
C GLN A 618 -12.05 -3.20 -27.66
N GLY A 619 -11.39 -3.26 -26.52
CA GLY A 619 -11.97 -3.77 -25.28
C GLY A 619 -13.10 -2.89 -24.77
N VAL A 620 -12.95 -1.57 -24.83
CA VAL A 620 -14.00 -0.60 -24.47
C VAL A 620 -15.23 -0.76 -25.37
N ASP A 621 -15.02 -0.84 -26.70
CA ASP A 621 -16.10 -1.07 -27.67
C ASP A 621 -16.80 -2.41 -27.43
N GLY A 622 -16.07 -3.46 -27.08
CA GLY A 622 -16.61 -4.76 -26.69
C GLY A 622 -17.52 -4.68 -25.46
N ALA A 623 -17.09 -3.95 -24.42
CA ALA A 623 -17.89 -3.72 -23.23
C ALA A 623 -19.18 -2.95 -23.55
N HIS A 624 -19.08 -1.90 -24.36
CA HIS A 624 -20.25 -1.13 -24.80
C HIS A 624 -21.28 -1.99 -25.54
N LYS A 625 -20.85 -2.79 -26.51
CA LYS A 625 -21.69 -3.72 -27.23
C LYS A 625 -22.37 -4.75 -26.35
N TRP A 626 -21.69 -5.18 -25.28
CA TRP A 626 -22.31 -6.09 -24.32
C TRP A 626 -23.43 -5.42 -23.51
N LEU A 627 -23.23 -4.17 -23.07
CA LEU A 627 -24.30 -3.40 -22.43
C LEU A 627 -25.52 -3.22 -23.35
N GLU A 628 -25.32 -2.87 -24.61
CA GLU A 628 -26.39 -2.80 -25.61
C GLU A 628 -27.10 -4.15 -25.76
N ARG A 629 -26.38 -5.23 -25.73
CA ARG A 629 -26.92 -6.59 -25.85
C ARG A 629 -27.77 -6.97 -24.65
N VAL A 630 -27.33 -6.60 -23.41
CA VAL A 630 -28.13 -6.79 -22.19
C VAL A 630 -29.43 -5.97 -22.27
N HIS A 631 -29.32 -4.69 -22.62
CA HIS A 631 -30.49 -3.83 -22.80
C HIS A 631 -31.49 -4.41 -23.80
N ARG A 632 -31.01 -4.79 -24.98
CA ARG A 632 -31.87 -5.39 -26.05
C ARG A 632 -32.54 -6.66 -25.57
N LEU A 633 -31.85 -7.54 -24.87
CA LEU A 633 -32.42 -8.78 -24.35
C LEU A 633 -33.60 -8.52 -23.40
N ILE A 634 -33.42 -7.59 -22.47
CA ILE A 634 -34.45 -7.33 -21.43
C ILE A 634 -35.58 -6.48 -21.96
N VAL A 635 -35.28 -5.44 -22.73
CA VAL A 635 -36.28 -4.43 -23.16
C VAL A 635 -37.00 -4.82 -24.46
N GLU A 636 -36.33 -5.47 -25.41
CA GLU A 636 -36.86 -5.63 -26.77
C GLU A 636 -37.20 -7.08 -27.13
N SER A 637 -36.77 -8.10 -26.37
CA SER A 637 -36.95 -9.50 -26.75
C SER A 637 -38.39 -10.02 -26.61
N ASN A 638 -39.22 -9.36 -25.77
CA ASN A 638 -40.56 -9.84 -25.39
C ASN A 638 -40.58 -11.24 -24.77
N LYS A 639 -39.47 -11.68 -24.16
CA LYS A 639 -39.35 -13.02 -23.55
C LYS A 639 -39.68 -13.05 -22.05
N LEU A 640 -39.87 -11.90 -21.40
CA LEU A 640 -40.19 -11.85 -19.96
C LEU A 640 -41.44 -12.65 -19.62
N SER A 641 -41.35 -13.46 -18.56
CA SER A 641 -42.40 -14.36 -18.07
C SER A 641 -42.46 -14.38 -16.55
N ASP A 642 -43.66 -14.40 -16.00
CA ASP A 642 -43.89 -14.63 -14.57
C ASP A 642 -43.83 -16.12 -14.19
N THR A 643 -43.76 -17.01 -15.16
CA THR A 643 -43.69 -18.47 -14.94
C THR A 643 -42.28 -18.96 -15.22
N ASN A 644 -41.71 -19.70 -14.26
CA ASN A 644 -40.43 -20.38 -14.39
C ASN A 644 -40.60 -21.72 -15.10
N ASP A 645 -39.96 -21.90 -16.25
CA ASP A 645 -39.93 -23.16 -17.00
C ASP A 645 -38.75 -24.07 -16.57
N GLY A 646 -37.88 -23.57 -15.65
CA GLY A 646 -36.74 -24.29 -15.14
C GLY A 646 -35.49 -24.28 -16.03
N SER A 647 -35.60 -23.76 -17.26
CA SER A 647 -34.51 -23.78 -18.25
C SER A 647 -33.26 -22.99 -17.82
N LEU A 648 -33.44 -21.93 -17.01
CA LEU A 648 -32.37 -21.06 -16.51
C LEU A 648 -31.98 -21.34 -15.04
N ASP A 649 -32.60 -22.31 -14.37
CA ASP A 649 -32.38 -22.56 -12.94
C ASP A 649 -30.91 -22.74 -12.59
N GLU A 650 -30.24 -23.70 -13.21
CA GLU A 650 -28.85 -24.02 -12.90
C GLU A 650 -27.94 -22.80 -13.13
N VAL A 651 -28.02 -22.17 -14.31
CA VAL A 651 -27.12 -21.08 -14.66
C VAL A 651 -27.40 -19.84 -13.83
N TYR A 652 -28.65 -19.55 -13.45
CA TYR A 652 -28.96 -18.42 -12.59
C TYR A 652 -28.37 -18.59 -11.18
N HIS A 653 -28.65 -19.73 -10.53
CA HIS A 653 -28.16 -19.96 -9.18
C HIS A 653 -26.64 -20.08 -9.12
N ALA A 654 -26.02 -20.68 -10.14
CA ALA A 654 -24.56 -20.67 -10.29
C ALA A 654 -24.02 -19.24 -10.45
N THR A 655 -24.73 -18.39 -11.19
CA THR A 655 -24.31 -16.98 -11.38
C THR A 655 -24.41 -16.19 -10.09
N VAL A 656 -25.51 -16.30 -9.34
CA VAL A 656 -25.63 -15.61 -8.03
C VAL A 656 -24.51 -16.06 -7.08
N LYS A 657 -24.28 -17.36 -6.95
CA LYS A 657 -23.24 -17.91 -6.08
C LYS A 657 -21.86 -17.37 -6.46
N LYS A 658 -21.50 -17.46 -7.74
CA LYS A 658 -20.18 -17.06 -8.23
C LYS A 658 -19.97 -15.56 -8.16
N VAL A 659 -20.93 -14.75 -8.62
CA VAL A 659 -20.81 -13.28 -8.60
C VAL A 659 -20.68 -12.77 -7.17
N THR A 660 -21.45 -13.31 -6.22
CA THR A 660 -21.36 -12.94 -4.81
C THR A 660 -19.95 -13.21 -4.27
N SER A 661 -19.46 -14.43 -4.45
CA SER A 661 -18.12 -14.83 -4.00
C SER A 661 -17.01 -14.02 -4.68
N ASP A 662 -17.12 -13.76 -5.98
CA ASP A 662 -16.12 -13.03 -6.75
C ASP A 662 -16.06 -11.54 -6.37
N ILE A 663 -17.20 -10.89 -6.10
CA ILE A 663 -17.21 -9.50 -5.62
C ILE A 663 -16.60 -9.43 -4.22
N GLU A 664 -16.96 -10.33 -3.32
CA GLU A 664 -16.40 -10.37 -1.94
C GLU A 664 -14.88 -10.56 -1.93
N SER A 665 -14.36 -11.35 -2.85
CA SER A 665 -12.92 -11.60 -3.01
C SER A 665 -12.23 -10.65 -4.01
N LEU A 666 -12.95 -9.68 -4.57
CA LEU A 666 -12.47 -8.72 -5.58
C LEU A 666 -11.94 -9.37 -6.88
N ASN A 667 -12.44 -10.57 -7.20
CA ASN A 667 -12.24 -11.22 -8.50
C ASN A 667 -13.25 -10.67 -9.52
N LEU A 668 -13.23 -9.37 -9.75
CA LEU A 668 -14.31 -8.63 -10.43
C LEU A 668 -14.46 -9.01 -11.90
N ASN A 669 -13.37 -9.34 -12.57
CA ASN A 669 -13.37 -9.77 -13.96
C ASN A 669 -14.06 -11.14 -14.17
N THR A 670 -13.92 -12.07 -13.24
CA THR A 670 -14.55 -13.39 -13.36
C THR A 670 -16.04 -13.35 -13.06
N ALA A 671 -16.47 -12.43 -12.19
CA ALA A 671 -17.89 -12.15 -11.97
C ALA A 671 -18.58 -11.65 -13.26
N ILE A 672 -17.93 -10.73 -13.99
CA ILE A 672 -18.43 -10.23 -15.27
C ILE A 672 -18.52 -11.38 -16.28
N SER A 673 -17.49 -12.22 -16.37
CA SER A 673 -17.49 -13.39 -17.26
C SER A 673 -18.66 -14.33 -16.97
N GLN A 674 -18.96 -14.54 -15.68
CA GLN A 674 -20.11 -15.36 -15.27
C GLN A 674 -21.45 -14.72 -15.67
N MET A 675 -21.57 -13.39 -15.52
CA MET A 675 -22.76 -12.66 -15.98
C MET A 675 -22.93 -12.75 -17.51
N MET A 676 -21.84 -12.73 -18.27
CA MET A 676 -21.86 -12.94 -19.73
C MET A 676 -22.36 -14.35 -20.09
N ILE A 677 -21.96 -15.39 -19.33
CA ILE A 677 -22.46 -16.75 -19.51
C ILE A 677 -23.97 -16.78 -19.30
N PHE A 678 -24.48 -16.17 -18.21
CA PHE A 678 -25.92 -16.09 -17.95
C PHE A 678 -26.70 -15.44 -19.09
N ILE A 679 -26.24 -14.29 -19.60
CA ILE A 679 -26.88 -13.59 -20.73
C ILE A 679 -26.85 -14.45 -21.99
N ASN A 680 -25.78 -15.20 -22.25
CA ASN A 680 -25.73 -16.11 -23.41
C ASN A 680 -26.78 -17.21 -23.30
N GLU A 681 -27.03 -17.77 -22.14
CA GLU A 681 -28.09 -18.77 -21.93
C GLU A 681 -29.47 -18.13 -22.02
N CYS A 682 -29.66 -16.90 -21.53
CA CYS A 682 -30.91 -16.17 -21.71
C CYS A 682 -31.26 -15.93 -23.19
N TYR A 683 -30.28 -15.71 -24.06
CA TYR A 683 -30.53 -15.59 -25.51
C TYR A 683 -31.01 -16.88 -26.13
N LYS A 684 -30.62 -18.06 -25.61
CA LYS A 684 -31.02 -19.37 -26.08
C LYS A 684 -32.42 -19.77 -25.55
N ALA A 685 -32.76 -19.30 -24.35
CA ALA A 685 -34.01 -19.64 -23.70
C ALA A 685 -35.23 -19.08 -24.47
N GLU A 686 -36.33 -19.77 -24.44
CA GLU A 686 -37.58 -19.30 -25.03
C GLU A 686 -38.25 -18.22 -24.16
N THR A 687 -38.18 -18.38 -22.85
CA THR A 687 -38.74 -17.44 -21.86
C THR A 687 -37.70 -17.03 -20.86
N LEU A 688 -37.86 -15.82 -20.30
CA LEU A 688 -37.00 -15.24 -19.27
C LEU A 688 -37.83 -15.08 -17.98
N TYR A 689 -37.58 -15.90 -17.00
CA TYR A 689 -38.26 -15.80 -15.70
C TYR A 689 -37.91 -14.46 -15.02
N LYS A 690 -38.89 -13.59 -14.84
CA LYS A 690 -38.72 -12.21 -14.39
C LYS A 690 -37.90 -12.10 -13.08
N PRO A 691 -38.13 -12.90 -12.01
CA PRO A 691 -37.33 -12.82 -10.81
C PRO A 691 -35.84 -13.13 -11.04
N TYR A 692 -35.49 -13.97 -12.01
CA TYR A 692 -34.08 -14.24 -12.33
C TYR A 692 -33.43 -13.06 -13.07
N ILE A 693 -34.22 -12.37 -13.92
CA ILE A 693 -33.73 -11.15 -14.56
C ILE A 693 -33.58 -10.02 -13.55
N GLU A 694 -34.48 -9.89 -12.58
CA GLU A 694 -34.37 -8.93 -11.47
C GLU A 694 -33.11 -9.19 -10.65
N GLY A 695 -32.86 -10.44 -10.24
CA GLY A 695 -31.62 -10.80 -9.54
C GLY A 695 -30.36 -10.54 -10.36
N PHE A 696 -30.38 -10.81 -11.67
CA PHE A 696 -29.30 -10.45 -12.56
C PHE A 696 -29.06 -8.93 -12.60
N VAL A 697 -30.12 -8.12 -12.74
CA VAL A 697 -30.02 -6.66 -12.79
C VAL A 697 -29.42 -6.09 -11.51
N GLN A 698 -29.74 -6.66 -10.35
CA GLN A 698 -29.13 -6.26 -9.08
C GLN A 698 -27.60 -6.50 -9.06
N MET A 699 -27.14 -7.67 -9.50
CA MET A 699 -25.70 -7.97 -9.62
C MET A 699 -25.01 -7.10 -10.65
N PHE A 700 -25.64 -6.94 -11.82
CA PHE A 700 -25.16 -6.14 -12.94
C PHE A 700 -25.02 -4.66 -12.58
N ALA A 701 -25.95 -4.11 -11.79
CA ALA A 701 -25.96 -2.71 -11.38
C ALA A 701 -24.77 -2.33 -10.50
N CYS A 702 -24.07 -3.29 -9.86
CA CYS A 702 -22.82 -3.00 -9.18
C CYS A 702 -21.75 -2.47 -10.16
N TYR A 703 -21.73 -2.98 -11.37
CA TYR A 703 -20.79 -2.61 -12.43
C TYR A 703 -21.30 -1.48 -13.32
N ALA A 704 -22.57 -1.55 -13.71
CA ALA A 704 -23.25 -0.61 -14.60
C ALA A 704 -24.48 -0.01 -13.89
N PRO A 705 -24.27 0.90 -12.92
CA PRO A 705 -25.36 1.34 -12.04
C PRO A 705 -26.44 2.14 -12.74
N HIS A 706 -26.10 2.96 -13.72
CA HIS A 706 -27.09 3.78 -14.42
C HIS A 706 -28.03 2.91 -15.27
N LEU A 707 -27.48 2.01 -16.07
CA LEU A 707 -28.29 1.07 -16.86
C LEU A 707 -29.03 0.09 -15.95
N GLY A 708 -28.40 -0.34 -14.84
CA GLY A 708 -29.02 -1.21 -13.85
C GLY A 708 -30.30 -0.62 -13.26
N GLU A 709 -30.26 0.64 -12.83
CA GLU A 709 -31.46 1.36 -12.34
C GLU A 709 -32.51 1.54 -13.43
N GLU A 710 -32.12 1.85 -14.66
CA GLU A 710 -33.05 1.98 -15.79
C GLU A 710 -33.76 0.66 -16.09
N LEU A 711 -33.05 -0.47 -16.10
CA LEU A 711 -33.63 -1.79 -16.27
C LEU A 711 -34.50 -2.20 -15.09
N TRP A 712 -34.13 -1.84 -13.87
CA TRP A 712 -34.94 -2.07 -12.67
C TRP A 712 -36.29 -1.35 -12.75
N GLN A 713 -36.28 -0.09 -13.17
CA GLN A 713 -37.52 0.66 -13.41
C GLN A 713 -38.34 0.05 -14.56
N PHE A 714 -37.71 -0.38 -15.66
CA PHE A 714 -38.39 -1.05 -16.76
C PHE A 714 -39.10 -2.34 -16.31
N LEU A 715 -38.54 -3.07 -15.35
CA LEU A 715 -39.14 -4.27 -14.77
C LEU A 715 -40.33 -3.98 -13.84
N GLY A 716 -40.69 -2.71 -13.66
CA GLY A 716 -41.88 -2.29 -12.92
C GLY A 716 -41.66 -1.88 -11.48
N HIS A 717 -40.43 -1.53 -11.13
CA HIS A 717 -40.10 -1.04 -9.77
C HIS A 717 -40.04 0.49 -9.77
N ASP A 718 -40.68 1.11 -8.78
CA ASP A 718 -40.74 2.57 -8.63
C ASP A 718 -39.63 3.13 -7.70
N THR A 719 -38.92 2.25 -7.01
CA THR A 719 -37.84 2.61 -6.05
C THR A 719 -36.48 2.25 -6.62
N THR A 720 -35.44 2.89 -6.09
CA THR A 720 -34.05 2.53 -6.44
C THR A 720 -33.71 1.09 -6.02
N LEU A 721 -32.92 0.40 -6.84
CA LEU A 721 -32.42 -0.94 -6.48
C LEU A 721 -31.32 -0.93 -5.42
N THR A 722 -30.78 0.25 -5.08
CA THR A 722 -29.60 0.42 -4.19
C THR A 722 -29.73 -0.30 -2.85
N PHE A 723 -30.95 -0.38 -2.30
CA PHE A 723 -31.22 -0.98 -0.98
C PHE A 723 -32.07 -2.26 -1.06
N GLU A 724 -32.32 -2.77 -2.26
CA GLU A 724 -33.06 -4.02 -2.43
C GLU A 724 -32.24 -5.20 -1.91
N ALA A 725 -32.91 -6.27 -1.48
CA ALA A 725 -32.20 -7.42 -0.94
C ALA A 725 -31.38 -8.14 -2.01
N TRP A 726 -30.08 -8.37 -1.72
CA TRP A 726 -29.20 -9.10 -2.62
C TRP A 726 -29.77 -10.47 -3.00
N PRO A 727 -29.71 -10.89 -4.28
CA PRO A 727 -30.28 -12.15 -4.71
C PRO A 727 -29.64 -13.34 -4.00
N THR A 728 -30.45 -14.34 -3.71
CA THR A 728 -30.02 -15.58 -3.08
C THR A 728 -29.99 -16.72 -4.08
N TYR A 729 -29.24 -17.78 -3.79
CA TYR A 729 -29.20 -18.97 -4.63
C TYR A 729 -29.63 -20.22 -3.86
N ASP A 730 -30.14 -21.20 -4.61
CA ASP A 730 -30.58 -22.51 -4.09
C ASP A 730 -29.56 -23.58 -4.48
N GLU A 731 -28.86 -24.14 -3.50
CA GLU A 731 -27.85 -25.20 -3.71
C GLU A 731 -28.44 -26.44 -4.42
N SER A 732 -29.71 -26.74 -4.18
CA SER A 732 -30.34 -27.92 -4.81
C SER A 732 -30.45 -27.78 -6.34
N LYS A 733 -30.47 -26.58 -6.84
CA LYS A 733 -30.53 -26.24 -8.27
C LYS A 733 -29.16 -26.19 -8.96
N LEU A 734 -28.09 -26.26 -8.20
CA LEU A 734 -26.71 -26.35 -8.68
C LEU A 734 -26.27 -27.78 -8.99
N VAL A 735 -27.01 -28.75 -8.50
CA VAL A 735 -26.72 -30.18 -8.71
C VAL A 735 -27.13 -30.52 -10.14
N LYS A 736 -26.17 -30.86 -10.98
CA LYS A 736 -26.45 -31.47 -12.29
C LYS A 736 -27.06 -32.83 -12.03
N ASN A 737 -28.36 -32.93 -12.19
CA ASN A 737 -29.02 -34.26 -12.16
C ASN A 737 -28.68 -35.07 -13.39
N GLN A 738 -28.10 -34.48 -14.42
CA GLN A 738 -27.74 -35.14 -15.68
C GLN A 738 -26.29 -34.85 -16.07
N VAL A 739 -25.67 -35.81 -16.69
CA VAL A 739 -24.30 -35.73 -17.23
C VAL A 739 -24.28 -36.20 -18.69
N GLU A 740 -23.49 -35.48 -19.51
CA GLU A 740 -23.26 -35.92 -20.90
C GLU A 740 -22.38 -37.18 -20.93
N MET A 741 -22.95 -38.27 -21.37
CA MET A 741 -22.26 -39.53 -21.60
C MET A 741 -21.75 -39.58 -23.04
N VAL A 742 -20.45 -39.83 -23.18
CA VAL A 742 -19.81 -40.01 -24.50
C VAL A 742 -19.85 -41.46 -24.92
N VAL A 743 -20.32 -41.77 -26.13
CA VAL A 743 -20.34 -43.15 -26.64
C VAL A 743 -19.25 -43.33 -27.66
N GLN A 744 -18.44 -44.36 -27.44
CA GLN A 744 -17.41 -44.84 -28.36
C GLN A 744 -17.79 -46.19 -28.94
N VAL A 745 -17.47 -46.41 -30.22
CA VAL A 745 -17.48 -47.73 -30.85
C VAL A 745 -16.06 -48.03 -31.33
N ASN A 746 -15.49 -49.13 -30.82
CA ASN A 746 -14.10 -49.54 -31.05
C ASN A 746 -13.10 -48.37 -30.77
N GLY A 747 -13.30 -47.64 -29.67
CA GLY A 747 -12.45 -46.52 -29.23
C GLY A 747 -12.62 -45.21 -29.96
N LYS A 748 -13.54 -45.12 -30.92
CA LYS A 748 -13.85 -43.87 -31.65
C LYS A 748 -15.19 -43.29 -31.21
N VAL A 749 -15.23 -42.03 -30.84
CA VAL A 749 -16.47 -41.31 -30.46
C VAL A 749 -17.47 -41.37 -31.62
N ARG A 750 -18.70 -41.82 -31.33
CA ARG A 750 -19.78 -41.94 -32.30
C ARG A 750 -21.05 -41.24 -31.89
N GLY A 751 -21.19 -40.89 -30.64
CA GLY A 751 -22.38 -40.18 -30.18
C GLY A 751 -22.23 -39.68 -28.76
N LYS A 752 -23.23 -38.97 -28.33
CA LYS A 752 -23.36 -38.43 -26.95
C LYS A 752 -24.85 -38.45 -26.57
N PHE A 753 -25.12 -38.61 -25.29
CA PHE A 753 -26.47 -38.47 -24.75
C PHE A 753 -26.45 -38.00 -23.32
N MET A 754 -27.52 -37.44 -22.81
CA MET A 754 -27.65 -37.00 -21.42
C MET A 754 -28.21 -38.18 -20.60
N ALA A 755 -27.57 -38.53 -19.51
CA ALA A 755 -28.06 -39.52 -18.52
C ALA A 755 -28.12 -38.87 -17.15
N ASN A 756 -28.97 -39.39 -16.26
CA ASN A 756 -28.92 -38.95 -14.86
C ASN A 756 -27.58 -39.33 -14.24
N ILE A 757 -27.10 -38.52 -13.29
CA ILE A 757 -25.91 -38.88 -12.51
C ILE A 757 -26.20 -40.19 -11.77
N ASP A 758 -25.27 -41.12 -11.86
CA ASP A 758 -25.38 -42.48 -11.30
C ASP A 758 -26.58 -43.30 -11.82
N GLU A 759 -27.01 -43.03 -13.07
CA GLU A 759 -28.06 -43.77 -13.75
C GLU A 759 -27.77 -45.27 -13.77
N ASP A 760 -28.81 -46.07 -13.73
CA ASP A 760 -28.69 -47.54 -13.82
C ASP A 760 -27.94 -47.97 -15.08
N LYS A 761 -27.00 -48.90 -14.94
CA LYS A 761 -26.13 -49.33 -16.03
C LYS A 761 -26.89 -49.88 -17.22
N LYS A 762 -28.06 -50.55 -17.00
CA LYS A 762 -28.87 -51.10 -18.08
C LYS A 762 -29.56 -49.99 -18.88
N VAL A 763 -30.02 -48.93 -18.17
CA VAL A 763 -30.60 -47.75 -18.80
C VAL A 763 -29.55 -47.01 -19.64
N VAL A 764 -28.36 -46.82 -19.11
CA VAL A 764 -27.21 -46.21 -19.83
C VAL A 764 -26.84 -47.05 -21.06
N GLU A 765 -26.85 -48.37 -20.94
CA GLU A 765 -26.61 -49.29 -22.08
C GLU A 765 -27.66 -49.16 -23.15
N GLU A 766 -28.95 -49.20 -22.79
CA GLU A 766 -30.07 -49.06 -23.73
C GLU A 766 -30.02 -47.67 -24.45
N MET A 767 -29.75 -46.61 -23.71
CA MET A 767 -29.64 -45.27 -24.30
C MET A 767 -28.44 -45.18 -25.28
N ALA A 768 -27.32 -45.76 -24.94
CA ALA A 768 -26.14 -45.73 -25.81
C ALA A 768 -26.37 -46.56 -27.11
N LEU A 769 -26.99 -47.73 -26.98
CA LEU A 769 -27.31 -48.59 -28.12
C LEU A 769 -28.43 -48.04 -29.01
N ALA A 770 -29.32 -47.20 -28.46
CA ALA A 770 -30.40 -46.54 -29.20
C ALA A 770 -29.94 -45.39 -30.11
N LEU A 771 -28.73 -44.90 -29.94
CA LEU A 771 -28.23 -43.79 -30.75
C LEU A 771 -28.13 -44.20 -32.23
N PRO A 772 -28.71 -43.47 -33.19
CA PRO A 772 -28.66 -43.82 -34.61
C PRO A 772 -27.22 -43.95 -35.15
N SER A 773 -26.32 -43.11 -34.69
CA SER A 773 -24.91 -43.13 -35.07
C SER A 773 -24.17 -44.36 -34.56
N VAL A 774 -24.60 -44.95 -33.44
CA VAL A 774 -24.04 -46.19 -32.86
C VAL A 774 -24.63 -47.39 -33.60
N GLN A 775 -25.93 -47.40 -33.86
CA GLN A 775 -26.62 -48.44 -34.62
C GLN A 775 -26.01 -48.61 -36.01
N ALA A 776 -25.74 -47.52 -36.70
CA ALA A 776 -25.08 -47.55 -38.02
C ALA A 776 -23.66 -48.14 -37.97
N GLN A 777 -22.95 -48.09 -36.87
CA GLN A 777 -21.65 -48.70 -36.69
C GLN A 777 -21.70 -50.16 -36.27
N MET A 778 -22.87 -50.64 -35.81
CA MET A 778 -23.11 -52.01 -35.37
C MET A 778 -23.72 -52.88 -36.50
N GLU A 779 -24.17 -52.24 -37.55
CA GLU A 779 -24.80 -52.98 -38.67
C GLU A 779 -23.85 -54.04 -39.25
N GLY A 780 -24.32 -55.33 -39.30
CA GLY A 780 -23.55 -56.48 -39.76
C GLY A 780 -22.43 -56.94 -38.81
N LYS A 781 -22.37 -56.43 -37.57
CA LYS A 781 -21.37 -56.80 -36.58
C LYS A 781 -22.02 -57.34 -35.29
N THR A 782 -21.28 -58.15 -34.54
CA THR A 782 -21.75 -58.67 -33.26
C THR A 782 -21.16 -57.87 -32.10
N LEU A 783 -22.03 -57.49 -31.16
CA LEU A 783 -21.57 -56.89 -29.88
C LEU A 783 -20.73 -57.88 -29.08
N ARG A 784 -19.43 -57.58 -28.90
CA ARG A 784 -18.52 -58.45 -28.14
C ARG A 784 -18.39 -58.01 -26.68
N LYS A 785 -18.35 -56.70 -26.40
CA LYS A 785 -18.21 -56.17 -25.06
C LYS A 785 -18.76 -54.77 -25.00
N LEU A 786 -19.36 -54.43 -23.86
CA LEU A 786 -19.79 -53.07 -23.52
C LEU A 786 -19.17 -52.72 -22.18
N ILE A 787 -18.52 -51.55 -22.10
CA ILE A 787 -17.83 -51.03 -20.93
C ILE A 787 -18.42 -49.67 -20.60
N ILE A 788 -18.99 -49.51 -19.41
CA ILE A 788 -19.52 -48.27 -18.91
C ILE A 788 -18.61 -47.74 -17.81
N VAL A 789 -18.08 -46.56 -17.99
CA VAL A 789 -17.47 -45.75 -16.92
C VAL A 789 -18.55 -44.79 -16.44
N PRO A 790 -19.03 -44.92 -15.21
CA PRO A 790 -20.14 -44.12 -14.69
C PRO A 790 -19.90 -42.60 -14.90
N ASN A 791 -20.96 -41.92 -15.27
CA ASN A 791 -20.97 -40.48 -15.44
C ASN A 791 -19.97 -39.91 -16.48
N ARG A 792 -19.43 -40.76 -17.40
CA ARG A 792 -18.35 -40.33 -18.30
C ARG A 792 -18.44 -40.89 -19.70
N ILE A 793 -18.39 -42.24 -19.85
CA ILE A 793 -18.22 -42.82 -21.17
C ILE A 793 -18.80 -44.21 -21.25
N VAL A 794 -19.39 -44.57 -22.43
CA VAL A 794 -19.74 -45.91 -22.82
C VAL A 794 -18.86 -46.30 -24.00
N ASN A 795 -18.12 -47.40 -23.87
CA ASN A 795 -17.32 -47.92 -24.95
C ASN A 795 -17.89 -49.30 -25.42
N ILE A 796 -18.34 -49.37 -26.68
CA ILE A 796 -18.94 -50.51 -27.33
C ILE A 796 -17.88 -51.14 -28.22
N VAL A 797 -17.62 -52.43 -28.00
CA VAL A 797 -16.67 -53.22 -28.82
C VAL A 797 -17.47 -54.16 -29.71
N VAL A 798 -17.37 -53.97 -30.99
CA VAL A 798 -18.00 -54.79 -32.00
C VAL A 798 -16.99 -55.45 -32.92
N GLY A 799 -17.32 -56.62 -33.48
CA GLY A 799 -16.46 -57.35 -34.41
C GLY A 799 -17.21 -58.42 -35.21
#